data_f50300956d6b42c0dc733aba70883e2d
#
_entry.id   f50300956d6b42c0dc733aba70883e2d
#
_cell.length_a   1.000
_cell.length_b   1.000
_cell.length_c   1.000
_cell.angle_alpha   90.00
_cell.angle_beta   90.00
_cell.angle_gamma   90.00
#
_symmetry.space_group_name_H-M   'P 1'
#
loop_
_entity.id
_entity.type
_entity.pdbx_description
1 polymer ?
#
loop_
_entity_poly.entity_id
_entity_poly.type
_entity_poly.pdbx_seq_one_letter_code
_entity_poly.pdbx_strand_id
1 'polypeptide(L)'
;MAVSPDGARLFVAQPDADSVTIVDRAARSIEHEILLANTHPTLDSTTGRYTPAVAPRDLALDSTGASLYVTGQRSGVLYAIDTADAQVRGSVPVCSEPIGVLVSADDMTVFVACAQDDEIVVVDAGSLVVSATVATPRKPWALAWAPDGQTLLVTHLLGPGISALSTADGGLALDATWTLPDVGPVSDPTEPHGQVRGIYDAVARPGTDQVWTAHLMLGTDTPQPSLVFNNTVFPALSVVDGSTGDQLARLSIQAAGGAPDNAGAFGDVVSGPRALAFSDDGRYAFVVDADSEDVLVVDATRRVEAALVRPLPGHLPEAVVEYGDEIYVHERNTEDIVAFKVQEGSGDAGGITVTQDGPSFPSLASDPMPAQLRLGQKMFFSANSDDLPITQNHWVACASCHLEGRSDAVTWRFSQGPRDTPSNAGGLLDTGFLFRTADRAQVQDYWKTIDVEQGGEFEPYDSDSDDPTQHELLDDLAAYVNYAIPTPVPPSTDLTHQVQGEALAALRAQGEAVFELAGCPSCHYGPARTDSGQGNPTLDLSGPLVSTLTPGGVLLHDVGTCVTSGPWPDVVHFDIDGQPRPACAFDTPALRGLADSAPYLHDGSAASIQDVLPAMLQASAAPGNPPATLTADDETALVEYLRSL
;
A
#
# COMPACT_ATOMS: atom_id res chain seq x y z
N MET A 1 -8.64 -13.37 4.21
CA MET A 1 -9.02 -14.78 4.52
C MET A 1 -10.03 -14.81 5.67
N ALA A 2 -11.01 -15.74 5.68
CA ALA A 2 -11.96 -15.92 6.78
C ALA A 2 -12.22 -17.41 7.04
N VAL A 3 -12.68 -17.73 8.25
CA VAL A 3 -13.10 -19.07 8.65
C VAL A 3 -14.63 -19.10 8.81
N SER A 4 -15.28 -20.18 8.39
CA SER A 4 -16.72 -20.34 8.62
C SER A 4 -17.04 -20.43 10.12
N PRO A 5 -18.25 -19.99 10.57
CA PRO A 5 -18.61 -20.02 11.99
C PRO A 5 -18.55 -21.43 12.63
N ASP A 6 -18.73 -22.48 11.85
CA ASP A 6 -18.61 -23.87 12.29
C ASP A 6 -17.16 -24.41 12.20
N GLY A 7 -16.22 -23.61 11.72
CA GLY A 7 -14.84 -23.96 11.52
C GLY A 7 -14.57 -25.00 10.44
N ALA A 8 -15.54 -25.31 9.59
CA ALA A 8 -15.38 -26.36 8.58
C ALA A 8 -14.56 -25.89 7.36
N ARG A 9 -14.66 -24.59 7.02
CA ARG A 9 -14.13 -24.03 5.78
C ARG A 9 -13.29 -22.79 6.02
N LEU A 10 -12.29 -22.61 5.15
CA LEU A 10 -11.57 -21.35 4.97
C LEU A 10 -11.98 -20.73 3.63
N PHE A 11 -12.08 -19.42 3.60
CA PHE A 11 -12.37 -18.63 2.41
C PHE A 11 -11.18 -17.71 2.13
N VAL A 12 -10.69 -17.71 0.92
CA VAL A 12 -9.50 -16.95 0.52
C VAL A 12 -9.81 -16.11 -0.71
N ALA A 13 -9.59 -14.80 -0.60
CA ALA A 13 -9.59 -13.91 -1.76
C ALA A 13 -8.26 -14.06 -2.50
N GLN A 14 -8.33 -14.23 -3.82
CA GLN A 14 -7.18 -14.45 -4.71
C GLN A 14 -7.03 -13.26 -5.67
N PRO A 15 -6.38 -12.16 -5.24
CA PRO A 15 -6.35 -10.92 -6.03
C PRO A 15 -5.62 -11.07 -7.36
N ASP A 16 -4.66 -11.99 -7.43
CA ASP A 16 -3.87 -12.23 -8.63
C ASP A 16 -4.53 -13.23 -9.58
N ALA A 17 -5.62 -13.90 -9.16
CA ALA A 17 -6.33 -14.92 -9.94
C ALA A 17 -7.78 -14.55 -10.31
N ASP A 18 -8.28 -13.41 -9.84
CA ASP A 18 -9.68 -12.99 -10.03
C ASP A 18 -10.70 -14.01 -9.49
N SER A 19 -10.36 -14.71 -8.40
CA SER A 19 -11.17 -15.77 -7.82
C SER A 19 -11.30 -15.69 -6.31
N VAL A 20 -12.21 -16.47 -5.76
CA VAL A 20 -12.33 -16.80 -4.34
C VAL A 20 -12.26 -18.30 -4.19
N THR A 21 -11.43 -18.77 -3.28
CA THR A 21 -11.27 -20.19 -3.02
C THR A 21 -11.95 -20.57 -1.70
N ILE A 22 -12.68 -21.68 -1.72
CA ILE A 22 -13.24 -22.37 -0.55
C ILE A 22 -12.40 -23.61 -0.30
N VAL A 23 -11.86 -23.71 0.91
CA VAL A 23 -10.98 -24.81 1.32
C VAL A 23 -11.63 -25.58 2.46
N ASP A 24 -11.70 -26.91 2.36
CA ASP A 24 -12.01 -27.78 3.49
C ASP A 24 -10.85 -27.73 4.49
N ARG A 25 -11.10 -27.19 5.68
CA ARG A 25 -10.08 -26.99 6.70
C ARG A 25 -9.52 -28.33 7.23
N ALA A 26 -10.37 -29.33 7.42
CA ALA A 26 -9.95 -30.62 7.95
C ALA A 26 -9.21 -31.48 6.91
N ALA A 27 -9.69 -31.46 5.66
CA ALA A 27 -9.05 -32.18 4.55
C ALA A 27 -7.83 -31.42 4.00
N ARG A 28 -7.68 -30.12 4.29
CA ARG A 28 -6.63 -29.24 3.76
C ARG A 28 -6.57 -29.28 2.24
N SER A 29 -7.73 -29.12 1.63
CA SER A 29 -7.87 -29.21 0.19
C SER A 29 -8.94 -28.24 -0.33
N ILE A 30 -8.72 -27.77 -1.54
CA ILE A 30 -9.68 -26.89 -2.22
C ILE A 30 -10.97 -27.66 -2.47
N GLU A 31 -12.10 -27.16 -1.99
CA GLU A 31 -13.44 -27.64 -2.34
C GLU A 31 -13.93 -26.98 -3.63
N HIS A 32 -13.80 -25.67 -3.71
CA HIS A 32 -14.27 -24.86 -4.83
C HIS A 32 -13.34 -23.69 -5.09
N GLU A 33 -13.20 -23.34 -6.36
CA GLU A 33 -12.66 -22.08 -6.81
C GLU A 33 -13.75 -21.35 -7.61
N ILE A 34 -14.10 -20.13 -7.21
CA ILE A 34 -15.17 -19.32 -7.76
C ILE A 34 -14.54 -18.15 -8.50
N LEU A 35 -14.58 -18.20 -9.84
CA LEU A 35 -14.14 -17.08 -10.66
C LEU A 35 -15.12 -15.92 -10.55
N LEU A 36 -14.61 -14.72 -10.28
CA LEU A 36 -15.37 -13.47 -10.29
C LEU A 36 -15.29 -12.75 -11.63
N ALA A 37 -14.33 -13.13 -12.47
CA ALA A 37 -14.20 -12.75 -13.87
C ALA A 37 -14.62 -13.90 -14.80
N ASN A 38 -14.63 -13.66 -16.12
CA ASN A 38 -14.96 -14.72 -17.08
C ASN A 38 -13.85 -15.80 -17.20
N THR A 39 -12.60 -15.40 -16.95
CA THR A 39 -11.41 -16.25 -17.01
C THR A 39 -10.40 -15.73 -15.99
N HIS A 40 -9.44 -16.56 -15.62
CA HIS A 40 -8.24 -16.08 -14.92
C HIS A 40 -7.52 -14.99 -15.73
N PRO A 41 -6.79 -14.08 -15.07
CA PRO A 41 -5.94 -13.10 -15.73
C PRO A 41 -4.89 -13.79 -16.59
N THR A 42 -4.51 -13.12 -17.66
CA THR A 42 -3.41 -13.54 -18.56
C THR A 42 -2.60 -12.33 -18.95
N LEU A 43 -1.40 -12.54 -19.46
CA LEU A 43 -0.63 -11.45 -20.05
C LEU A 43 -1.39 -10.84 -21.25
N ASP A 44 -1.52 -9.52 -21.24
CA ASP A 44 -2.00 -8.79 -22.41
C ASP A 44 -1.00 -8.94 -23.56
N SER A 45 -1.46 -9.44 -24.69
CA SER A 45 -0.59 -9.77 -25.83
C SER A 45 0.05 -8.56 -26.51
N THR A 46 -0.44 -7.35 -26.23
CA THR A 46 0.04 -6.10 -26.85
C THR A 46 1.03 -5.39 -25.93
N THR A 47 0.72 -5.34 -24.64
CA THR A 47 1.50 -4.59 -23.64
C THR A 47 2.41 -5.46 -22.79
N GLY A 48 2.20 -6.78 -22.78
CA GLY A 48 2.87 -7.71 -21.90
C GLY A 48 2.44 -7.60 -20.43
N ARG A 49 1.45 -6.78 -20.10
CA ARG A 49 1.02 -6.54 -18.72
C ARG A 49 0.16 -7.68 -18.19
N TYR A 50 0.37 -7.99 -16.93
CA TYR A 50 -0.49 -8.85 -16.12
C TYR A 50 -1.39 -7.99 -15.25
N THR A 51 -2.68 -7.93 -15.58
CA THR A 51 -3.60 -7.06 -14.87
C THR A 51 -4.89 -7.82 -14.58
N PRO A 52 -5.12 -8.24 -13.32
CA PRO A 52 -6.39 -8.79 -12.89
C PRO A 52 -7.56 -7.84 -13.22
N ALA A 53 -8.69 -8.39 -13.62
CA ALA A 53 -9.87 -7.60 -13.98
C ALA A 53 -10.70 -7.21 -12.74
N VAL A 54 -10.72 -8.07 -11.73
CA VAL A 54 -11.49 -7.91 -10.49
C VAL A 54 -10.57 -7.59 -9.31
N ALA A 55 -9.49 -8.34 -9.12
CA ALA A 55 -8.59 -8.31 -7.97
C ALA A 55 -9.37 -8.32 -6.63
N PRO A 56 -9.99 -9.46 -6.24
CA PRO A 56 -10.69 -9.56 -4.95
C PRO A 56 -9.73 -9.27 -3.80
N ARG A 57 -10.13 -8.41 -2.84
CA ARG A 57 -9.21 -7.94 -1.78
C ARG A 57 -9.59 -8.45 -0.40
N ASP A 58 -10.82 -8.25 -0.01
CA ASP A 58 -11.29 -8.63 1.31
C ASP A 58 -12.63 -9.35 1.21
N LEU A 59 -12.95 -10.09 2.25
CA LEU A 59 -14.15 -10.91 2.31
C LEU A 59 -14.72 -10.99 3.73
N ALA A 60 -16.04 -10.96 3.84
CA ALA A 60 -16.77 -11.06 5.09
C ALA A 60 -17.95 -12.01 4.97
N LEU A 61 -18.11 -12.89 5.97
CA LEU A 61 -19.27 -13.78 6.09
C LEU A 61 -20.41 -13.12 6.86
N ASP A 62 -21.64 -13.49 6.53
CA ASP A 62 -22.75 -13.26 7.45
C ASP A 62 -22.61 -14.14 8.70
N SER A 63 -23.41 -13.87 9.76
CA SER A 63 -23.30 -14.57 11.04
C SER A 63 -23.55 -16.08 10.95
N THR A 64 -24.23 -16.52 9.89
CA THR A 64 -24.54 -17.93 9.63
C THR A 64 -23.51 -18.64 8.77
N GLY A 65 -22.63 -17.90 8.11
CA GLY A 65 -21.70 -18.40 7.11
C GLY A 65 -22.34 -18.79 5.77
N ALA A 66 -23.59 -18.44 5.54
CA ALA A 66 -24.33 -18.78 4.31
C ALA A 66 -24.02 -17.81 3.15
N SER A 67 -23.76 -16.54 3.47
CA SER A 67 -23.41 -15.52 2.50
C SER A 67 -22.00 -15.02 2.72
N LEU A 68 -21.21 -14.95 1.66
CA LEU A 68 -19.89 -14.34 1.64
C LEU A 68 -19.92 -13.10 0.75
N TYR A 69 -19.48 -11.98 1.28
CA TYR A 69 -19.35 -10.72 0.53
C TYR A 69 -17.87 -10.46 0.22
N VAL A 70 -17.58 -10.09 -1.02
CA VAL A 70 -16.20 -9.95 -1.51
C VAL A 70 -16.07 -8.66 -2.30
N THR A 71 -15.08 -7.85 -1.97
CA THR A 71 -14.73 -6.64 -2.72
C THR A 71 -13.84 -6.96 -3.90
N GLY A 72 -14.16 -6.40 -5.08
CA GLY A 72 -13.32 -6.46 -6.26
C GLY A 72 -12.66 -5.11 -6.50
N GLN A 73 -11.42 -4.96 -6.04
CA GLN A 73 -10.69 -3.70 -6.03
C GLN A 73 -10.67 -3.03 -7.42
N ARG A 74 -10.36 -3.80 -8.44
CA ARG A 74 -10.24 -3.24 -9.79
C ARG A 74 -11.57 -3.12 -10.53
N SER A 75 -12.51 -3.99 -10.23
CA SER A 75 -13.84 -3.96 -10.86
C SER A 75 -14.75 -2.88 -10.26
N GLY A 76 -14.46 -2.38 -9.05
CA GLY A 76 -15.35 -1.46 -8.35
C GLY A 76 -16.65 -2.09 -7.84
N VAL A 77 -16.66 -3.42 -7.65
CA VAL A 77 -17.88 -4.21 -7.43
C VAL A 77 -17.81 -4.95 -6.09
N LEU A 78 -18.91 -4.97 -5.38
CA LEU A 78 -19.16 -5.91 -4.27
C LEU A 78 -19.89 -7.13 -4.82
N TYR A 79 -19.33 -8.32 -4.60
CA TYR A 79 -19.92 -9.61 -4.95
C TYR A 79 -20.53 -10.26 -3.72
N ALA A 80 -21.68 -10.91 -3.90
CA ALA A 80 -22.30 -11.75 -2.88
C ALA A 80 -22.32 -13.19 -3.38
N ILE A 81 -21.77 -14.11 -2.61
CA ILE A 81 -21.58 -15.52 -2.92
C ILE A 81 -22.45 -16.35 -1.96
N ASP A 82 -23.19 -17.32 -2.49
CA ASP A 82 -23.78 -18.39 -1.72
C ASP A 82 -22.72 -19.45 -1.41
N THR A 83 -22.41 -19.65 -0.13
CA THR A 83 -21.33 -20.54 0.29
C THR A 83 -21.66 -22.02 0.18
N ALA A 84 -22.96 -22.37 0.17
CA ALA A 84 -23.40 -23.76 0.04
C ALA A 84 -23.33 -24.24 -1.41
N ASP A 85 -23.74 -23.39 -2.34
CA ASP A 85 -23.73 -23.69 -3.77
C ASP A 85 -22.42 -23.29 -4.46
N ALA A 86 -21.54 -22.56 -3.75
CA ALA A 86 -20.29 -21.96 -4.27
C ALA A 86 -20.54 -21.12 -5.57
N GLN A 87 -21.54 -20.27 -5.53
CA GLN A 87 -21.96 -19.47 -6.68
C GLN A 87 -22.14 -18.00 -6.33
N VAL A 88 -21.78 -17.10 -7.24
CA VAL A 88 -22.14 -15.68 -7.15
C VAL A 88 -23.65 -15.54 -7.27
N ARG A 89 -24.31 -15.14 -6.19
CA ARG A 89 -25.79 -14.90 -6.18
C ARG A 89 -26.17 -13.52 -6.70
N GLY A 90 -25.21 -12.58 -6.70
CA GLY A 90 -25.42 -11.21 -7.17
C GLY A 90 -24.19 -10.35 -6.99
N SER A 91 -24.23 -9.17 -7.57
CA SER A 91 -23.17 -8.17 -7.43
C SER A 91 -23.73 -6.77 -7.60
N VAL A 92 -23.05 -5.77 -7.04
CA VAL A 92 -23.41 -4.35 -7.14
C VAL A 92 -22.16 -3.51 -7.33
N PRO A 93 -22.13 -2.58 -8.31
CA PRO A 93 -21.09 -1.55 -8.37
C PRO A 93 -21.18 -0.67 -7.13
N VAL A 94 -20.07 -0.42 -6.48
CA VAL A 94 -20.02 0.36 -5.23
C VAL A 94 -19.19 1.63 -5.39
N CYS A 95 -17.91 1.53 -5.80
CA CYS A 95 -17.01 2.68 -5.85
C CYS A 95 -15.70 2.33 -6.58
N SER A 96 -14.77 3.27 -6.62
CA SER A 96 -13.41 3.01 -7.10
C SER A 96 -12.54 2.43 -5.99
N GLU A 97 -11.91 1.30 -6.29
CA GLU A 97 -11.05 0.53 -5.40
C GLU A 97 -11.69 0.18 -4.05
N PRO A 98 -12.80 -0.60 -4.02
CA PRO A 98 -13.30 -1.17 -2.78
C PRO A 98 -12.28 -2.17 -2.21
N ILE A 99 -11.89 -1.97 -0.96
CA ILE A 99 -10.91 -2.77 -0.23
C ILE A 99 -11.58 -3.54 0.89
N GLY A 100 -11.72 -2.94 2.06
CA GLY A 100 -12.31 -3.60 3.23
C GLY A 100 -13.80 -3.83 3.09
N VAL A 101 -14.28 -4.94 3.64
CA VAL A 101 -15.71 -5.26 3.72
C VAL A 101 -16.08 -5.81 5.09
N LEU A 102 -17.21 -5.39 5.63
CA LEU A 102 -17.71 -5.86 6.91
C LEU A 102 -19.24 -5.98 6.89
N VAL A 103 -19.76 -7.04 7.52
CA VAL A 103 -21.21 -7.26 7.66
C VAL A 103 -21.68 -6.79 9.03
N SER A 104 -22.86 -6.17 9.11
CA SER A 104 -23.48 -5.79 10.37
C SER A 104 -23.88 -7.01 11.19
N ALA A 105 -23.95 -6.85 12.51
CA ALA A 105 -24.29 -7.94 13.44
C ALA A 105 -25.70 -8.54 13.23
N ASP A 106 -26.61 -7.82 12.57
CA ASP A 106 -27.95 -8.28 12.21
C ASP A 106 -28.04 -8.88 10.79
N ASP A 107 -26.91 -8.99 10.09
CA ASP A 107 -26.77 -9.49 8.70
C ASP A 107 -27.55 -8.67 7.65
N MET A 108 -28.00 -7.45 8.00
CA MET A 108 -28.83 -6.65 7.09
C MET A 108 -28.04 -5.66 6.25
N THR A 109 -26.83 -5.33 6.68
CA THR A 109 -26.02 -4.27 6.05
C THR A 109 -24.60 -4.75 5.77
N VAL A 110 -24.07 -4.36 4.62
CA VAL A 110 -22.66 -4.55 4.27
C VAL A 110 -22.01 -3.18 4.14
N PHE A 111 -20.89 -2.98 4.82
CA PHE A 111 -20.06 -1.79 4.74
C PHE A 111 -18.86 -2.06 3.85
N VAL A 112 -18.51 -1.11 2.99
CA VAL A 112 -17.40 -1.22 2.03
C VAL A 112 -16.50 0.00 2.13
N ALA A 113 -15.22 -0.19 2.37
CA ALA A 113 -14.21 0.86 2.34
C ALA A 113 -13.75 1.13 0.91
N CYS A 114 -13.97 2.35 0.43
CA CYS A 114 -13.70 2.81 -0.92
C CYS A 114 -12.40 3.62 -0.96
N ALA A 115 -11.29 2.93 -1.15
CA ALA A 115 -9.96 3.50 -0.95
C ALA A 115 -9.60 4.65 -1.91
N GLN A 116 -10.19 4.69 -3.10
CA GLN A 116 -9.92 5.73 -4.09
C GLN A 116 -10.92 6.89 -4.06
N ASP A 117 -12.11 6.64 -3.52
CA ASP A 117 -13.16 7.65 -3.37
C ASP A 117 -13.21 8.28 -1.97
N ASP A 118 -12.34 7.82 -1.04
CA ASP A 118 -12.27 8.33 0.33
C ASP A 118 -13.63 8.31 1.07
N GLU A 119 -14.36 7.20 0.95
CA GLU A 119 -15.69 7.05 1.54
C GLU A 119 -15.99 5.62 1.99
N ILE A 120 -17.01 5.47 2.83
CA ILE A 120 -17.64 4.19 3.15
C ILE A 120 -18.98 4.11 2.44
N VAL A 121 -19.15 3.04 1.66
CA VAL A 121 -20.43 2.71 1.01
C VAL A 121 -21.20 1.73 1.85
N VAL A 122 -22.51 2.00 2.02
CA VAL A 122 -23.46 1.17 2.77
C VAL A 122 -24.37 0.45 1.79
N VAL A 123 -24.39 -0.88 1.84
CA VAL A 123 -25.17 -1.74 0.95
C VAL A 123 -26.17 -2.54 1.74
N ASP A 124 -27.43 -2.59 1.30
CA ASP A 124 -28.43 -3.53 1.84
C ASP A 124 -28.05 -4.96 1.42
N ALA A 125 -27.83 -5.83 2.40
CA ALA A 125 -27.32 -7.17 2.21
C ALA A 125 -28.27 -8.09 1.42
N GLY A 126 -29.58 -7.88 1.55
CA GLY A 126 -30.60 -8.70 0.90
C GLY A 126 -30.82 -8.33 -0.56
N SER A 127 -30.93 -7.04 -0.86
CA SER A 127 -31.25 -6.53 -2.18
C SER A 127 -30.02 -6.15 -3.02
N LEU A 128 -28.84 -6.04 -2.41
CA LEU A 128 -27.61 -5.54 -3.00
C LEU A 128 -27.79 -4.13 -3.63
N VAL A 129 -28.41 -3.24 -2.87
CA VAL A 129 -28.61 -1.84 -3.28
C VAL A 129 -27.79 -0.94 -2.38
N VAL A 130 -27.04 -0.02 -2.97
CA VAL A 130 -26.35 1.04 -2.22
C VAL A 130 -27.40 1.94 -1.60
N SER A 131 -27.34 2.08 -0.27
CA SER A 131 -28.30 2.84 0.51
C SER A 131 -27.78 4.19 0.99
N ALA A 132 -26.46 4.31 1.20
CA ALA A 132 -25.79 5.53 1.64
C ALA A 132 -24.30 5.50 1.33
N THR A 133 -23.68 6.70 1.38
CA THR A 133 -22.23 6.88 1.37
C THR A 133 -21.84 7.88 2.46
N VAL A 134 -20.67 7.70 3.07
CA VAL A 134 -20.14 8.59 4.11
C VAL A 134 -18.68 8.88 3.81
N ALA A 135 -18.35 10.14 3.56
CA ALA A 135 -16.97 10.57 3.33
C ALA A 135 -16.10 10.33 4.57
N THR A 136 -14.87 9.93 4.34
CA THR A 136 -13.85 9.67 5.37
C THR A 136 -12.55 10.39 5.03
N PRO A 137 -11.57 10.45 5.93
CA PRO A 137 -10.20 10.78 5.57
C PRO A 137 -9.65 9.85 4.48
N ARG A 138 -8.56 10.30 3.89
CA ARG A 138 -7.91 9.68 2.74
C ARG A 138 -7.59 8.19 2.94
N LYS A 139 -7.85 7.40 1.92
CA LYS A 139 -7.46 6.00 1.75
C LYS A 139 -8.01 5.08 2.85
N PRO A 140 -9.34 5.01 3.06
CA PRO A 140 -9.93 4.03 3.96
C PRO A 140 -9.54 2.61 3.51
N TRP A 141 -9.23 1.73 4.48
CA TRP A 141 -8.63 0.45 4.15
C TRP A 141 -9.38 -0.72 4.81
N ALA A 142 -9.04 -1.11 6.03
CA ALA A 142 -9.71 -2.19 6.73
C ALA A 142 -10.88 -1.69 7.57
N LEU A 143 -11.86 -2.58 7.78
CA LEU A 143 -13.04 -2.34 8.59
C LEU A 143 -13.08 -3.31 9.78
N ALA A 144 -13.41 -2.80 10.94
CA ALA A 144 -13.58 -3.59 12.15
C ALA A 144 -14.72 -3.07 13.02
N TRP A 145 -15.28 -3.92 13.87
CA TRP A 145 -16.15 -3.46 14.95
C TRP A 145 -15.31 -3.04 16.16
N ALA A 146 -15.66 -1.90 16.75
CA ALA A 146 -15.20 -1.56 18.09
C ALA A 146 -15.77 -2.58 19.10
N PRO A 147 -15.20 -2.67 20.32
CA PRO A 147 -15.69 -3.59 21.35
C PRO A 147 -17.17 -3.44 21.73
N ASP A 148 -17.77 -2.28 21.48
CA ASP A 148 -19.19 -2.01 21.70
C ASP A 148 -20.13 -2.70 20.68
N GLY A 149 -19.59 -3.18 19.55
CA GLY A 149 -20.33 -3.79 18.45
C GLY A 149 -21.27 -2.86 17.69
N GLN A 150 -21.15 -1.53 17.88
CA GLN A 150 -21.99 -0.51 17.25
C GLN A 150 -21.18 0.58 16.54
N THR A 151 -19.92 0.74 16.89
CA THR A 151 -19.00 1.67 16.25
C THR A 151 -18.20 0.93 15.17
N LEU A 152 -18.35 1.36 13.92
CA LEU A 152 -17.54 0.89 12.79
C LEU A 152 -16.22 1.64 12.80
N LEU A 153 -15.13 0.91 12.86
CA LEU A 153 -13.76 1.42 12.75
C LEU A 153 -13.25 1.27 11.33
N VAL A 154 -12.59 2.30 10.84
CA VAL A 154 -12.00 2.34 9.49
C VAL A 154 -10.55 2.76 9.61
N THR A 155 -9.61 1.92 9.21
CA THR A 155 -8.19 2.28 9.13
C THR A 155 -7.91 3.12 7.88
N HIS A 156 -6.81 3.88 7.89
CA HIS A 156 -6.37 4.68 6.75
C HIS A 156 -4.94 4.33 6.36
N LEU A 157 -4.74 3.79 5.15
CA LEU A 157 -3.43 3.31 4.71
C LEU A 157 -2.37 4.43 4.66
N LEU A 158 -2.75 5.60 4.17
CA LEU A 158 -1.86 6.75 3.97
C LEU A 158 -2.02 7.86 5.01
N GLY A 159 -2.73 7.58 6.09
CA GLY A 159 -3.00 8.52 7.18
C GLY A 159 -2.70 7.94 8.55
N PRO A 160 -2.49 8.81 9.57
CA PRO A 160 -2.14 8.37 10.92
C PRO A 160 -3.38 8.07 11.77
N GLY A 161 -4.52 7.70 11.19
CA GLY A 161 -5.77 7.65 11.93
C GLY A 161 -6.64 6.44 11.69
N ILE A 162 -7.60 6.29 12.60
CA ILE A 162 -8.72 5.36 12.52
C ILE A 162 -9.99 6.18 12.62
N SER A 163 -10.86 6.12 11.63
CA SER A 163 -12.19 6.75 11.71
C SER A 163 -13.13 5.87 12.50
N ALA A 164 -13.86 6.49 13.43
CA ALA A 164 -14.95 5.87 14.19
C ALA A 164 -16.29 6.39 13.66
N LEU A 165 -17.12 5.48 13.14
CA LEU A 165 -18.42 5.81 12.58
C LEU A 165 -19.52 5.13 13.41
N SER A 166 -20.49 5.91 13.85
CA SER A 166 -21.67 5.39 14.55
C SER A 166 -22.64 4.74 13.57
N THR A 167 -23.14 3.58 13.91
CA THR A 167 -24.26 2.91 13.22
C THR A 167 -25.60 3.10 13.93
N ALA A 168 -25.67 3.99 14.92
CA ALA A 168 -26.87 4.28 15.68
C ALA A 168 -27.99 4.85 14.80
N ASP A 169 -29.24 4.67 15.24
CA ASP A 169 -30.45 5.20 14.58
C ASP A 169 -30.67 4.70 13.13
N GLY A 170 -30.02 3.60 12.73
CA GLY A 170 -30.17 3.00 11.40
C GLY A 170 -29.48 3.77 10.26
N GLY A 171 -28.55 4.67 10.60
CA GLY A 171 -27.68 5.40 9.67
C GLY A 171 -26.22 5.16 9.96
N LEU A 172 -25.33 5.59 9.04
CA LEU A 172 -23.89 5.64 9.26
C LEU A 172 -23.46 7.11 9.30
N ALA A 173 -22.69 7.49 10.32
CA ALA A 173 -22.15 8.84 10.44
C ALA A 173 -20.73 8.81 11.01
N LEU A 174 -19.85 9.65 10.47
CA LEU A 174 -18.50 9.83 11.00
C LEU A 174 -18.60 10.65 12.30
N ASP A 175 -18.26 10.02 13.42
CA ASP A 175 -18.30 10.66 14.75
C ASP A 175 -16.95 11.26 15.11
N ALA A 176 -15.85 10.54 14.83
CA ALA A 176 -14.52 10.96 15.18
C ALA A 176 -13.46 10.35 14.25
N THR A 177 -12.29 10.97 14.23
CA THR A 177 -11.07 10.35 13.72
C THR A 177 -10.08 10.26 14.88
N TRP A 178 -9.76 9.04 15.28
CA TRP A 178 -8.74 8.76 16.30
C TRP A 178 -7.36 8.88 15.66
N THR A 179 -6.55 9.79 16.15
CA THR A 179 -5.21 10.00 15.57
C THR A 179 -4.18 9.22 16.36
N LEU A 180 -3.43 8.39 15.67
CA LEU A 180 -2.17 7.83 16.18
C LEU A 180 -1.09 8.89 15.97
N PRO A 181 -0.62 9.59 17.03
CA PRO A 181 0.24 10.74 16.85
C PRO A 181 1.57 10.34 16.22
N ASP A 182 2.03 11.14 15.26
CA ASP A 182 3.40 11.07 14.79
C ASP A 182 4.35 11.38 15.96
N VAL A 183 5.54 10.79 15.93
CA VAL A 183 6.60 11.08 16.92
C VAL A 183 7.64 11.97 16.26
N GLY A 184 7.84 13.15 16.81
CA GLY A 184 8.81 14.12 16.30
C GLY A 184 10.26 13.68 16.49
N PRO A 185 11.22 14.53 16.10
CA PRO A 185 12.63 14.21 16.17
C PRO A 185 13.06 13.76 17.56
N VAL A 186 13.78 12.64 17.60
CA VAL A 186 14.34 12.06 18.82
C VAL A 186 15.85 12.34 18.93
N SER A 187 16.39 12.24 20.14
CA SER A 187 17.84 12.44 20.34
C SER A 187 18.67 11.24 19.92
N ASP A 188 18.11 10.05 20.04
CA ASP A 188 18.69 8.80 19.55
C ASP A 188 17.88 8.34 18.32
N PRO A 189 18.45 8.36 17.11
CA PRO A 189 17.72 8.00 15.90
C PRO A 189 17.28 6.52 15.86
N THR A 190 17.72 5.68 16.77
CA THR A 190 17.28 4.30 16.89
C THR A 190 15.99 4.16 17.72
N GLU A 191 15.57 5.21 18.44
CA GLU A 191 14.26 5.23 19.06
C GLU A 191 13.15 5.35 17.98
N PRO A 192 12.04 4.60 18.08
CA PRO A 192 10.94 4.69 17.13
C PRO A 192 10.37 6.10 17.04
N HIS A 193 10.40 6.66 15.84
CA HIS A 193 9.93 8.01 15.55
C HIS A 193 9.42 8.10 14.11
N GLY A 194 8.83 9.22 13.77
CA GLY A 194 8.38 9.52 12.42
C GLY A 194 6.88 9.53 12.24
N GLN A 195 6.45 9.39 11.01
CA GLN A 195 5.06 9.47 10.59
C GLN A 195 4.42 8.10 10.58
N VAL A 196 3.21 7.98 11.12
CA VAL A 196 2.42 6.75 11.09
C VAL A 196 1.82 6.56 9.71
N ARG A 197 2.11 5.42 9.08
CA ARG A 197 1.59 4.99 7.77
C ARG A 197 1.36 3.49 7.75
N GLY A 198 0.66 3.00 6.73
CA GLY A 198 0.48 1.57 6.55
C GLY A 198 -0.39 0.93 7.64
N ILE A 199 -1.49 1.59 8.04
CA ILE A 199 -2.46 0.98 8.97
C ILE A 199 -3.31 0.00 8.17
N TYR A 200 -2.81 -1.24 8.05
CA TYR A 200 -3.44 -2.27 7.23
C TYR A 200 -4.61 -2.96 7.92
N ASP A 201 -4.61 -3.04 9.26
CA ASP A 201 -5.60 -3.80 10.01
C ASP A 201 -5.86 -3.17 11.39
N ALA A 202 -7.06 -3.41 11.94
CA ALA A 202 -7.43 -3.07 13.30
C ALA A 202 -8.36 -4.14 13.87
N VAL A 203 -8.05 -4.66 15.06
CA VAL A 203 -8.79 -5.75 15.68
C VAL A 203 -9.12 -5.42 17.13
N ALA A 204 -10.39 -5.60 17.51
CA ALA A 204 -10.82 -5.52 18.91
C ALA A 204 -10.29 -6.72 19.70
N ARG A 205 -9.59 -6.44 20.80
CA ARG A 205 -9.07 -7.48 21.69
C ARG A 205 -10.21 -8.13 22.48
N PRO A 206 -10.43 -9.44 22.38
CA PRO A 206 -11.50 -10.14 23.10
C PRO A 206 -11.51 -9.84 24.60
N GLY A 207 -12.71 -9.61 25.14
CA GLY A 207 -12.91 -9.40 26.58
C GLY A 207 -12.39 -8.07 27.16
N THR A 208 -12.01 -7.12 26.30
CA THR A 208 -11.51 -5.79 26.71
C THR A 208 -12.10 -4.67 25.87
N ASP A 209 -11.88 -3.41 26.29
CA ASP A 209 -12.23 -2.24 25.48
C ASP A 209 -11.07 -1.78 24.58
N GLN A 210 -10.08 -2.65 24.30
CA GLN A 210 -8.94 -2.30 23.50
C GLN A 210 -9.13 -2.65 22.03
N VAL A 211 -8.62 -1.78 21.16
CA VAL A 211 -8.40 -2.03 19.72
C VAL A 211 -6.91 -2.01 19.47
N TRP A 212 -6.41 -3.03 18.80
CA TRP A 212 -5.02 -3.13 18.40
C TRP A 212 -4.90 -2.91 16.89
N THR A 213 -3.86 -2.21 16.47
CA THR A 213 -3.58 -1.97 15.05
C THR A 213 -2.09 -2.10 14.77
N ALA A 214 -1.76 -2.68 13.63
CA ALA A 214 -0.42 -2.81 13.11
C ALA A 214 -0.13 -1.70 12.10
N HIS A 215 1.06 -1.10 12.16
CA HIS A 215 1.45 0.00 11.27
C HIS A 215 2.97 0.19 11.21
N LEU A 216 3.42 1.04 10.29
CA LEU A 216 4.78 1.54 10.22
C LEU A 216 4.89 2.93 10.85
N MET A 217 6.05 3.24 11.41
CA MET A 217 6.49 4.60 11.68
C MET A 217 7.68 4.90 10.76
N LEU A 218 7.55 5.94 9.95
CA LEU A 218 8.53 6.31 8.94
C LEU A 218 9.34 7.52 9.41
N GLY A 219 10.59 7.29 9.79
CA GLY A 219 11.51 8.29 10.33
C GLY A 219 12.07 9.19 9.24
N THR A 220 11.28 10.17 8.78
CA THR A 220 11.65 11.11 7.72
C THR A 220 12.48 12.30 8.18
N ASP A 221 12.69 12.46 9.47
CA ASP A 221 13.37 13.58 10.13
C ASP A 221 14.70 13.19 10.80
N THR A 222 15.27 12.07 10.38
CA THR A 222 16.56 11.59 10.88
C THR A 222 17.67 12.64 10.71
N PRO A 223 18.65 12.70 11.61
CA PRO A 223 19.77 13.63 11.49
C PRO A 223 20.71 13.30 10.30
N GLN A 224 20.63 12.08 9.76
CA GLN A 224 21.42 11.67 8.60
C GLN A 224 20.51 11.58 7.37
N PRO A 225 20.89 12.20 6.25
CA PRO A 225 20.09 12.23 5.04
C PRO A 225 20.28 10.95 4.21
N SER A 226 19.92 9.81 4.76
CA SER A 226 19.95 8.51 4.08
C SER A 226 19.07 7.52 4.81
N LEU A 227 18.61 6.51 4.11
CA LEU A 227 17.99 5.35 4.75
C LEU A 227 19.09 4.58 5.48
N VAL A 228 18.88 4.27 6.74
CA VAL A 228 19.85 3.53 7.55
C VAL A 228 19.10 2.49 8.37
N PHE A 229 19.63 1.29 8.42
CA PHE A 229 19.11 0.23 9.26
C PHE A 229 18.86 0.73 10.69
N ASN A 230 17.73 0.32 11.26
CA ASN A 230 17.25 0.60 12.61
C ASN A 230 16.97 2.08 12.97
N ASN A 231 16.92 2.98 12.02
CA ASN A 231 16.58 4.38 12.32
C ASN A 231 15.65 5.04 11.29
N THR A 232 15.04 4.28 10.41
CA THR A 232 14.25 4.83 9.30
C THR A 232 12.85 4.25 9.20
N VAL A 233 12.70 2.93 9.31
CA VAL A 233 11.41 2.23 9.24
C VAL A 233 11.23 1.43 10.52
N PHE A 234 10.17 1.72 11.28
CA PHE A 234 9.88 1.07 12.55
C PHE A 234 8.51 0.41 12.49
N PRO A 235 8.43 -0.92 12.45
CA PRO A 235 7.19 -1.64 12.63
C PRO A 235 6.66 -1.47 14.06
N ALA A 236 5.37 -1.24 14.20
CA ALA A 236 4.77 -0.94 15.48
C ALA A 236 3.35 -1.49 15.62
N LEU A 237 2.95 -1.74 16.87
CA LEU A 237 1.57 -1.97 17.25
C LEU A 237 1.09 -0.82 18.13
N SER A 238 -0.02 -0.21 17.79
CA SER A 238 -0.71 0.73 18.65
C SER A 238 -1.91 0.10 19.31
N VAL A 239 -2.07 0.36 20.60
CA VAL A 239 -3.23 -0.04 21.41
C VAL A 239 -4.03 1.19 21.73
N VAL A 240 -5.30 1.23 21.34
CA VAL A 240 -6.20 2.35 21.60
C VAL A 240 -7.38 1.91 22.44
N ASP A 241 -7.94 2.83 23.20
CA ASP A 241 -9.22 2.65 23.88
C ASP A 241 -10.34 2.66 22.83
N GLY A 242 -11.11 1.59 22.73
CA GLY A 242 -12.12 1.40 21.69
C GLY A 242 -13.36 2.28 21.86
N SER A 243 -13.47 3.04 22.95
CA SER A 243 -14.57 3.97 23.20
C SER A 243 -14.18 5.44 22.98
N THR A 244 -12.92 5.80 23.30
CA THR A 244 -12.45 7.18 23.24
C THR A 244 -11.45 7.44 22.11
N GLY A 245 -10.79 6.38 21.60
CA GLY A 245 -9.71 6.49 20.65
C GLY A 245 -8.37 6.93 21.25
N ASP A 246 -8.30 7.05 22.58
CA ASP A 246 -7.05 7.42 23.24
C ASP A 246 -5.98 6.32 23.06
N GLN A 247 -4.81 6.70 22.64
CA GLN A 247 -3.69 5.75 22.54
C GLN A 247 -3.22 5.34 23.94
N LEU A 248 -3.44 4.07 24.30
CA LEU A 248 -3.07 3.47 25.58
C LEU A 248 -1.60 3.01 25.59
N ALA A 249 -1.08 2.60 24.44
CA ALA A 249 0.31 2.20 24.25
C ALA A 249 0.70 2.23 22.77
N ARG A 250 2.00 2.32 22.52
CA ARG A 250 2.65 2.01 21.25
C ARG A 250 3.84 1.10 21.54
N LEU A 251 3.87 -0.02 20.86
CA LEU A 251 4.93 -1.02 20.97
C LEU A 251 5.77 -0.96 19.70
N SER A 252 7.06 -0.69 19.84
CA SER A 252 7.99 -1.02 18.76
C SER A 252 8.23 -2.51 18.78
N ILE A 253 7.94 -3.17 17.69
CA ILE A 253 8.09 -4.63 17.57
C ILE A 253 9.41 -5.03 16.87
N GLN A 254 10.35 -4.11 16.81
CA GLN A 254 11.69 -4.32 16.25
C GLN A 254 12.75 -4.33 17.35
N ALA A 255 13.65 -5.31 17.33
CA ALA A 255 14.72 -5.48 18.31
C ALA A 255 15.78 -4.38 18.29
N ALA A 256 16.01 -3.77 17.15
CA ALA A 256 16.99 -2.74 16.97
C ALA A 256 16.45 -1.39 17.43
N GLY A 257 16.92 -0.90 18.55
CA GLY A 257 16.51 0.39 19.09
C GLY A 257 15.58 0.21 20.28
N GLY A 258 16.09 0.52 21.45
CA GLY A 258 15.31 0.50 22.67
C GLY A 258 14.30 1.64 22.70
N ALA A 259 13.05 1.38 22.32
CA ALA A 259 11.99 2.28 22.75
C ALA A 259 12.00 2.34 24.29
N PRO A 260 11.97 3.53 24.90
CA PRO A 260 12.06 3.66 26.36
C PRO A 260 11.01 2.85 27.11
N ASP A 261 9.80 2.72 26.51
CA ASP A 261 8.64 2.09 27.14
C ASP A 261 8.65 0.56 27.06
N ASN A 262 9.39 -0.03 26.14
CA ASN A 262 9.43 -1.48 25.93
C ASN A 262 10.80 -2.05 25.54
N ALA A 263 11.89 -1.35 25.90
CA ALA A 263 13.26 -1.79 25.62
C ALA A 263 13.51 -3.23 26.12
N GLY A 264 13.92 -4.11 25.20
CA GLY A 264 14.14 -5.52 25.47
C GLY A 264 12.86 -6.36 25.62
N ALA A 265 11.68 -5.82 25.29
CA ALA A 265 10.42 -6.57 25.24
C ALA A 265 10.29 -7.41 23.97
N PHE A 266 11.02 -7.02 22.90
CA PHE A 266 11.11 -7.72 21.62
C PHE A 266 12.56 -8.02 21.30
N GLY A 267 12.85 -9.23 20.86
CA GLY A 267 14.20 -9.76 20.65
C GLY A 267 14.61 -9.90 19.18
N ASP A 268 13.65 -9.89 18.28
CA ASP A 268 13.83 -10.14 16.86
C ASP A 268 13.56 -8.90 16.01
N VAL A 269 14.08 -8.88 14.79
CA VAL A 269 13.76 -7.87 13.78
C VAL A 269 12.66 -8.41 12.88
N VAL A 270 11.55 -7.69 12.80
CA VAL A 270 10.41 -7.97 11.92
C VAL A 270 10.10 -6.75 11.08
N SER A 271 9.38 -6.91 9.96
CA SER A 271 8.99 -5.78 9.11
C SER A 271 7.71 -6.05 8.33
N GLY A 272 6.99 -4.96 8.00
CA GLY A 272 5.77 -5.00 7.21
C GLY A 272 4.58 -5.63 7.92
N PRO A 273 4.21 -5.24 9.16
CA PRO A 273 3.05 -5.79 9.86
C PRO A 273 1.77 -5.45 9.09
N ARG A 274 0.99 -6.47 8.69
CA ARG A 274 -0.18 -6.32 7.82
C ARG A 274 -1.49 -6.85 8.39
N ALA A 275 -1.45 -7.94 9.15
CA ALA A 275 -2.66 -8.56 9.65
C ALA A 275 -2.51 -8.97 11.12
N LEU A 276 -3.62 -8.97 11.83
CA LEU A 276 -3.72 -9.28 13.25
C LEU A 276 -4.84 -10.29 13.51
N ALA A 277 -4.59 -11.26 14.39
CA ALA A 277 -5.63 -12.05 15.03
C ALA A 277 -5.34 -12.22 16.51
N PHE A 278 -6.36 -12.44 17.31
CA PHE A 278 -6.21 -12.75 18.73
C PHE A 278 -6.58 -14.20 19.01
N SER A 279 -5.98 -14.78 20.07
CA SER A 279 -6.54 -15.97 20.69
C SER A 279 -7.94 -15.67 21.26
N ASP A 280 -8.80 -16.68 21.34
CA ASP A 280 -10.19 -16.57 21.82
C ASP A 280 -10.31 -15.83 23.17
N ASP A 281 -9.33 -16.00 24.06
CA ASP A 281 -9.27 -15.33 25.37
C ASP A 281 -8.63 -13.93 25.33
N GLY A 282 -8.16 -13.48 24.16
CA GLY A 282 -7.50 -12.19 23.97
C GLY A 282 -6.13 -12.07 24.63
N ARG A 283 -5.50 -13.18 25.04
CA ARG A 283 -4.21 -13.15 25.69
C ARG A 283 -3.05 -12.96 24.73
N TYR A 284 -3.11 -13.59 23.57
CA TYR A 284 -2.08 -13.53 22.55
C TYR A 284 -2.59 -12.85 21.28
N ALA A 285 -1.77 -11.97 20.73
CA ALA A 285 -1.96 -11.42 19.39
C ALA A 285 -0.98 -12.11 18.44
N PHE A 286 -1.48 -12.55 17.29
CA PHE A 286 -0.72 -13.10 16.17
C PHE A 286 -0.60 -12.00 15.12
N VAL A 287 0.61 -11.51 14.89
CA VAL A 287 0.90 -10.44 13.93
C VAL A 287 1.60 -11.05 12.74
N VAL A 288 1.03 -10.87 11.56
CA VAL A 288 1.69 -11.26 10.31
C VAL A 288 2.54 -10.10 9.85
N ASP A 289 3.84 -10.33 9.80
CA ASP A 289 4.84 -9.41 9.31
C ASP A 289 5.22 -9.80 7.88
N ALA A 290 4.55 -9.18 6.89
CA ALA A 290 4.56 -9.64 5.51
C ALA A 290 5.91 -9.46 4.83
N ASP A 291 6.64 -8.37 5.15
CA ASP A 291 7.93 -8.10 4.52
C ASP A 291 9.01 -9.04 5.07
N SER A 292 9.06 -9.30 6.37
CA SER A 292 10.02 -10.25 6.97
C SER A 292 9.61 -11.73 6.90
N GLU A 293 8.39 -12.00 6.41
CA GLU A 293 7.84 -13.34 6.18
C GLU A 293 7.79 -14.20 7.44
N ASP A 294 7.12 -13.68 8.48
CA ASP A 294 6.98 -14.37 9.76
C ASP A 294 5.66 -14.07 10.47
N VAL A 295 5.44 -14.74 11.59
CA VAL A 295 4.37 -14.43 12.54
C VAL A 295 4.97 -14.13 13.90
N LEU A 296 4.86 -12.88 14.31
CA LEU A 296 5.19 -12.46 15.66
C LEU A 296 4.03 -12.74 16.61
N VAL A 297 4.30 -13.42 17.71
CA VAL A 297 3.30 -13.68 18.75
C VAL A 297 3.57 -12.76 19.94
N VAL A 298 2.58 -11.95 20.29
CA VAL A 298 2.68 -10.97 21.37
C VAL A 298 1.78 -11.38 22.55
N ASP A 299 2.33 -11.49 23.75
CA ASP A 299 1.52 -11.52 24.99
C ASP A 299 0.86 -10.14 25.18
N ALA A 300 -0.41 -10.04 24.81
CA ALA A 300 -1.14 -8.78 24.78
C ALA A 300 -1.39 -8.17 26.17
N THR A 301 -1.31 -8.97 27.23
CA THR A 301 -1.43 -8.50 28.60
C THR A 301 -0.11 -7.92 29.11
N ARG A 302 1.00 -8.58 28.82
CA ARG A 302 2.34 -8.16 29.25
C ARG A 302 2.99 -7.20 28.25
N ARG A 303 2.49 -7.16 26.99
CA ARG A 303 3.01 -6.36 25.88
C ARG A 303 4.46 -6.67 25.56
N VAL A 304 4.75 -7.95 25.43
CA VAL A 304 6.09 -8.48 25.13
C VAL A 304 5.98 -9.54 24.05
N GLU A 305 7.07 -9.75 23.33
CA GLU A 305 7.21 -10.90 22.45
C GLU A 305 7.07 -12.19 23.25
N ALA A 306 6.23 -13.08 22.77
CA ALA A 306 6.00 -14.39 23.36
C ALA A 306 6.63 -15.51 22.51
N ALA A 307 6.64 -15.36 21.20
CA ALA A 307 7.30 -16.24 20.24
C ALA A 307 7.47 -15.54 18.89
N LEU A 308 8.39 -16.01 18.07
CA LEU A 308 8.49 -15.70 16.65
C LEU A 308 8.46 -17.01 15.86
N VAL A 309 7.58 -17.06 14.84
CA VAL A 309 7.47 -18.17 13.90
C VAL A 309 8.17 -17.79 12.60
N ARG A 310 9.40 -18.20 12.46
CA ARG A 310 10.29 -17.96 11.32
C ARG A 310 11.20 -19.17 11.08
N PRO A 311 11.45 -19.62 9.83
CA PRO A 311 10.84 -19.11 8.61
C PRO A 311 9.41 -19.63 8.42
N LEU A 312 8.58 -18.90 7.68
CA LEU A 312 7.37 -19.44 7.08
C LEU A 312 7.73 -20.29 5.85
N PRO A 313 6.91 -21.28 5.49
CA PRO A 313 7.22 -22.16 4.35
C PRO A 313 7.01 -21.49 2.98
N GLY A 314 6.16 -20.47 2.92
CA GLY A 314 5.86 -19.71 1.71
C GLY A 314 6.24 -18.24 1.82
N HIS A 315 5.74 -17.42 0.90
CA HIS A 315 6.14 -16.03 0.76
C HIS A 315 4.94 -15.07 0.73
N LEU A 316 5.16 -13.82 1.17
CA LEU A 316 4.18 -12.74 1.24
C LEU A 316 2.95 -13.18 2.07
N PRO A 317 3.10 -13.45 3.36
CA PRO A 317 1.97 -13.70 4.23
C PRO A 317 1.15 -12.41 4.37
N GLU A 318 -0.16 -12.45 4.07
CA GLU A 318 -1.02 -11.25 4.07
C GLU A 318 -2.24 -11.36 5.00
N ALA A 319 -2.57 -12.56 5.47
CA ALA A 319 -3.73 -12.75 6.31
C ALA A 319 -3.51 -13.85 7.34
N VAL A 320 -4.10 -13.67 8.51
CA VAL A 320 -4.14 -14.67 9.58
C VAL A 320 -5.56 -14.78 10.12
N VAL A 321 -6.02 -15.99 10.35
CA VAL A 321 -7.24 -16.28 11.08
C VAL A 321 -6.97 -17.31 12.16
N GLU A 322 -7.65 -17.17 13.30
CA GLU A 322 -7.59 -18.07 14.43
C GLU A 322 -8.89 -18.87 14.51
N TYR A 323 -8.78 -20.12 14.83
CA TYR A 323 -9.93 -20.97 15.15
C TYR A 323 -9.53 -22.06 16.15
N GLY A 324 -9.94 -21.89 17.38
CA GLY A 324 -9.67 -22.82 18.47
C GLY A 324 -8.19 -22.82 18.90
N ASP A 325 -7.49 -23.93 18.67
CA ASP A 325 -6.07 -24.06 18.98
C ASP A 325 -5.17 -23.96 17.74
N GLU A 326 -5.69 -23.43 16.64
CA GLU A 326 -4.99 -23.32 15.37
C GLU A 326 -5.04 -21.88 14.83
N ILE A 327 -3.93 -21.44 14.21
CA ILE A 327 -3.91 -20.29 13.33
C ILE A 327 -3.60 -20.73 11.90
N TYR A 328 -4.19 -20.03 10.95
CA TYR A 328 -3.99 -20.24 9.52
C TYR A 328 -3.46 -18.96 8.92
N VAL A 329 -2.34 -19.05 8.20
CA VAL A 329 -1.70 -17.93 7.52
C VAL A 329 -1.78 -18.17 6.01
N HIS A 330 -2.28 -17.16 5.27
CA HIS A 330 -2.29 -17.20 3.81
C HIS A 330 -1.02 -16.55 3.27
N GLU A 331 -0.29 -17.26 2.45
CA GLU A 331 0.97 -16.90 1.81
C GLU A 331 0.70 -16.60 0.33
N ARG A 332 0.37 -15.35 0.01
CA ARG A 332 -0.15 -14.95 -1.31
C ARG A 332 0.82 -15.20 -2.46
N ASN A 333 2.12 -15.02 -2.27
CA ASN A 333 3.07 -15.19 -3.38
C ASN A 333 3.23 -16.66 -3.79
N THR A 334 3.14 -17.58 -2.83
CA THR A 334 3.19 -19.03 -3.07
C THR A 334 1.83 -19.68 -3.27
N GLU A 335 0.73 -18.91 -3.05
CA GLU A 335 -0.66 -19.37 -3.14
C GLU A 335 -0.93 -20.59 -2.23
N ASP A 336 -0.38 -20.53 -1.01
CA ASP A 336 -0.51 -21.58 -0.01
C ASP A 336 -1.15 -21.06 1.27
N ILE A 337 -1.65 -21.99 2.08
CA ILE A 337 -2.04 -21.76 3.48
C ILE A 337 -1.15 -22.65 4.35
N VAL A 338 -0.59 -22.06 5.39
CA VAL A 338 0.10 -22.81 6.44
C VAL A 338 -0.72 -22.79 7.73
N ALA A 339 -0.82 -23.94 8.38
CA ALA A 339 -1.50 -24.08 9.67
C ALA A 339 -0.49 -24.25 10.79
N PHE A 340 -0.74 -23.61 11.93
CA PHE A 340 0.05 -23.79 13.14
C PHE A 340 -0.85 -24.16 14.32
N LYS A 341 -0.39 -25.09 15.14
CA LYS A 341 -0.98 -25.36 16.43
C LYS A 341 -0.42 -24.44 17.49
N VAL A 342 -1.34 -23.86 18.24
CA VAL A 342 -1.06 -22.98 19.36
C VAL A 342 -1.26 -23.75 20.65
N GLN A 343 -0.21 -23.85 21.46
CA GLN A 343 -0.26 -24.51 22.76
C GLN A 343 0.15 -23.55 23.87
N GLU A 344 -0.78 -23.19 24.70
CA GLU A 344 -0.52 -22.37 25.87
C GLU A 344 0.00 -23.18 27.05
N GLY A 345 1.06 -22.71 27.67
CA GLY A 345 1.55 -23.28 28.92
C GLY A 345 0.63 -22.96 30.11
N SER A 346 0.55 -23.85 31.08
CA SER A 346 -0.33 -23.68 32.23
C SER A 346 0.18 -22.62 33.24
N GLY A 347 -0.70 -21.70 33.66
CA GLY A 347 -0.48 -20.68 34.69
C GLY A 347 0.09 -19.36 34.17
N ASP A 348 0.20 -18.34 35.05
CA ASP A 348 0.60 -16.97 34.70
C ASP A 348 2.04 -16.85 34.16
N ALA A 349 2.88 -17.87 34.36
CA ALA A 349 4.23 -17.95 33.84
C ALA A 349 4.35 -18.91 32.63
N GLY A 350 3.22 -19.49 32.17
CA GLY A 350 3.19 -20.38 31.03
C GLY A 350 3.47 -19.62 29.74
N GLY A 351 4.48 -20.04 28.97
CA GLY A 351 4.75 -19.52 27.64
C GLY A 351 3.75 -20.05 26.62
N ILE A 352 3.84 -19.56 25.40
CA ILE A 352 3.15 -20.09 24.25
C ILE A 352 4.12 -20.88 23.36
N THR A 353 3.64 -21.93 22.74
CA THR A 353 4.37 -22.65 21.70
C THR A 353 3.51 -22.68 20.46
N VAL A 354 4.06 -22.22 19.34
CA VAL A 354 3.43 -22.23 18.03
C VAL A 354 4.25 -23.14 17.14
N THR A 355 3.62 -24.21 16.63
CA THR A 355 4.30 -25.23 15.83
C THR A 355 3.53 -25.50 14.56
N GLN A 356 4.21 -25.57 13.43
CA GLN A 356 3.59 -25.91 12.16
C GLN A 356 2.88 -27.27 12.25
N ASP A 357 1.63 -27.30 11.83
CA ASP A 357 0.79 -28.51 11.81
C ASP A 357 0.71 -29.11 10.39
N GLY A 358 1.65 -29.96 10.07
CA GLY A 358 1.78 -30.58 8.76
C GLY A 358 2.38 -29.63 7.69
N PRO A 359 2.41 -30.04 6.43
CA PRO A 359 2.85 -29.19 5.33
C PRO A 359 1.84 -28.08 5.03
N SER A 360 2.28 -26.99 4.39
CA SER A 360 1.39 -26.04 3.74
C SER A 360 0.52 -26.74 2.67
N PHE A 361 -0.62 -26.15 2.37
CA PHE A 361 -1.57 -26.70 1.40
C PHE A 361 -2.09 -25.59 0.48
N PRO A 362 -2.44 -25.91 -0.78
CA PRO A 362 -2.73 -24.90 -1.77
C PRO A 362 -3.99 -24.10 -1.44
N SER A 363 -3.92 -22.80 -1.60
CA SER A 363 -5.05 -21.88 -1.59
C SER A 363 -5.64 -21.66 -2.98
N LEU A 364 -4.90 -22.01 -4.04
CA LEU A 364 -5.29 -21.86 -5.44
C LEU A 364 -4.97 -23.15 -6.21
N ALA A 365 -5.87 -23.56 -7.12
CA ALA A 365 -5.68 -24.80 -7.87
C ALA A 365 -4.54 -24.72 -8.89
N SER A 366 -4.34 -23.55 -9.48
CA SER A 366 -3.25 -23.29 -10.43
C SER A 366 -2.99 -21.78 -10.49
N ASP A 367 -1.77 -21.38 -10.23
CA ASP A 367 -1.36 -19.98 -10.31
C ASP A 367 -1.40 -19.49 -11.77
N PRO A 368 -2.21 -18.46 -12.10
CA PRO A 368 -2.26 -17.88 -13.44
C PRO A 368 -1.14 -16.87 -13.71
N MET A 369 -0.45 -16.37 -12.67
CA MET A 369 0.63 -15.40 -12.83
C MET A 369 1.88 -16.10 -13.36
N PRO A 370 2.57 -15.54 -14.38
CA PRO A 370 3.85 -16.09 -14.85
C PRO A 370 4.91 -16.14 -13.73
N ALA A 371 5.68 -17.23 -13.70
CA ALA A 371 6.69 -17.45 -12.67
C ALA A 371 7.68 -16.29 -12.50
N GLN A 372 8.09 -15.65 -13.61
CA GLN A 372 8.96 -14.48 -13.55
C GLN A 372 8.33 -13.33 -12.76
N LEU A 373 7.04 -13.06 -12.97
CA LEU A 373 6.33 -12.02 -12.22
C LEU A 373 6.17 -12.38 -10.75
N ARG A 374 5.99 -13.67 -10.43
CA ARG A 374 5.96 -14.15 -9.03
C ARG A 374 7.29 -13.95 -8.32
N LEU A 375 8.40 -14.26 -8.99
CA LEU A 375 9.73 -14.02 -8.43
C LEU A 375 9.97 -12.52 -8.22
N GLY A 376 9.61 -11.68 -9.18
CA GLY A 376 9.70 -10.23 -9.03
C GLY A 376 8.76 -9.68 -7.94
N GLN A 377 7.55 -10.22 -7.78
CA GLN A 377 6.65 -9.90 -6.68
C GLN A 377 7.30 -10.24 -5.33
N LYS A 378 7.86 -11.44 -5.20
CA LYS A 378 8.62 -11.83 -4.01
C LYS A 378 9.72 -10.82 -3.70
N MET A 379 10.56 -10.48 -4.66
CA MET A 379 11.63 -9.50 -4.46
C MET A 379 11.12 -8.12 -4.04
N PHE A 380 9.95 -7.71 -4.55
CA PHE A 380 9.39 -6.40 -4.24
C PHE A 380 8.85 -6.31 -2.81
N PHE A 381 8.24 -7.40 -2.31
CA PHE A 381 7.58 -7.45 -1.01
C PHE A 381 8.41 -8.09 0.10
N SER A 382 9.46 -8.85 -0.21
CA SER A 382 10.21 -9.58 0.81
C SER A 382 11.41 -8.80 1.34
N ALA A 383 11.54 -8.77 2.66
CA ALA A 383 12.73 -8.38 3.40
C ALA A 383 13.41 -9.60 4.04
N ASN A 384 13.07 -10.81 3.62
CA ASN A 384 13.65 -12.02 4.16
C ASN A 384 15.10 -12.19 3.72
N SER A 385 16.03 -11.71 4.54
CA SER A 385 17.48 -11.73 4.26
C SER A 385 18.11 -13.13 4.33
N ASP A 386 17.39 -14.12 4.85
CA ASP A 386 17.86 -15.52 4.82
C ASP A 386 17.65 -16.16 3.44
N ASP A 387 16.77 -15.59 2.63
CA ASP A 387 16.39 -16.11 1.32
C ASP A 387 16.83 -15.20 0.16
N LEU A 388 16.73 -13.88 0.33
CA LEU A 388 17.06 -12.89 -0.70
C LEU A 388 18.09 -11.86 -0.20
N PRO A 389 19.12 -11.53 -1.00
CA PRO A 389 20.17 -10.59 -0.59
C PRO A 389 19.75 -9.11 -0.79
N ILE A 390 18.47 -8.76 -0.55
CA ILE A 390 17.91 -7.42 -0.82
C ILE A 390 17.96 -6.47 0.37
N THR A 391 18.20 -6.98 1.57
CA THR A 391 18.30 -6.19 2.79
C THR A 391 19.13 -6.94 3.83
N GLN A 392 19.53 -6.25 4.91
CA GLN A 392 20.14 -6.88 6.09
C GLN A 392 19.09 -7.09 7.19
N ASN A 393 19.22 -8.17 7.93
CA ASN A 393 18.43 -8.42 9.17
C ASN A 393 16.90 -8.29 9.00
N HIS A 394 16.33 -8.71 7.90
CA HIS A 394 14.88 -8.67 7.65
C HIS A 394 14.25 -7.27 7.76
N TRP A 395 15.02 -6.21 7.49
CA TRP A 395 14.64 -4.85 7.86
C TRP A 395 13.62 -4.20 6.94
N VAL A 396 13.86 -4.19 5.62
CA VAL A 396 13.08 -3.37 4.68
C VAL A 396 12.96 -4.03 3.32
N ALA A 397 11.75 -4.00 2.75
CA ALA A 397 11.45 -4.34 1.37
C ALA A 397 11.16 -3.08 0.55
N CYS A 398 11.05 -3.19 -0.78
CA CYS A 398 10.56 -2.08 -1.61
C CYS A 398 9.15 -1.65 -1.18
N ALA A 399 8.31 -2.62 -0.78
CA ALA A 399 6.96 -2.39 -0.29
C ALA A 399 6.87 -1.59 1.01
N SER A 400 7.92 -1.52 1.81
CA SER A 400 7.95 -0.73 3.06
C SER A 400 7.83 0.79 2.79
N CYS A 401 8.33 1.27 1.64
CA CYS A 401 8.20 2.66 1.17
C CYS A 401 7.20 2.79 0.02
N HIS A 402 7.02 1.74 -0.78
CA HIS A 402 6.06 1.71 -1.89
C HIS A 402 4.83 0.89 -1.50
N LEU A 403 4.02 1.43 -0.55
CA LEU A 403 2.82 0.75 -0.05
C LEU A 403 1.89 0.35 -1.20
N GLU A 404 1.57 -0.94 -1.33
CA GLU A 404 0.80 -1.50 -2.46
C GLU A 404 1.39 -1.17 -3.86
N GLY A 405 2.71 -0.99 -3.95
CA GLY A 405 3.40 -0.59 -5.16
C GLY A 405 3.28 0.89 -5.51
N ARG A 406 2.73 1.72 -4.62
CA ARG A 406 2.45 3.15 -4.82
C ARG A 406 3.36 4.03 -3.95
N SER A 407 2.90 5.19 -3.54
CA SER A 407 3.59 6.10 -2.61
C SER A 407 3.21 5.78 -1.16
N ASP A 408 4.13 6.05 -0.23
CA ASP A 408 3.92 6.03 1.23
C ASP A 408 3.36 7.36 1.79
N ALA A 409 3.17 8.35 0.94
CA ALA A 409 2.72 9.70 1.30
C ALA A 409 3.64 10.43 2.30
N VAL A 410 4.95 10.17 2.24
CA VAL A 410 5.95 10.91 3.02
C VAL A 410 7.05 11.49 2.15
N THR A 411 7.77 12.47 2.69
CA THR A 411 8.94 13.05 2.06
C THR A 411 10.18 12.67 2.85
N TRP A 412 11.07 11.92 2.23
CA TRP A 412 12.31 11.44 2.80
C TRP A 412 13.43 12.46 2.68
N ARG A 413 14.41 12.38 3.56
CA ARG A 413 15.61 13.21 3.55
C ARG A 413 16.77 12.40 2.98
N PHE A 414 17.15 12.73 1.74
CA PHE A 414 18.33 12.15 1.10
C PHE A 414 19.50 13.13 1.07
N SER A 415 20.69 12.62 0.76
CA SER A 415 21.90 13.45 0.63
C SER A 415 21.78 14.52 -0.44
N GLN A 416 20.96 14.31 -1.45
CA GLN A 416 20.66 15.25 -2.54
C GLN A 416 19.54 16.25 -2.23
N GLY A 417 18.89 16.14 -1.08
CA GLY A 417 17.75 16.98 -0.66
C GLY A 417 16.48 16.17 -0.37
N PRO A 418 15.35 16.82 -0.08
CA PRO A 418 14.10 16.14 0.19
C PRO A 418 13.53 15.47 -1.05
N ARG A 419 12.98 14.27 -0.90
CA ARG A 419 12.36 13.51 -2.01
C ARG A 419 11.12 12.79 -1.53
N ASP A 420 10.00 13.03 -2.19
CA ASP A 420 8.80 12.21 -2.02
C ASP A 420 8.99 10.83 -2.68
N THR A 421 8.27 9.83 -2.19
CA THR A 421 8.29 8.48 -2.77
C THR A 421 7.46 8.45 -4.05
N PRO A 422 8.08 8.24 -5.24
CA PRO A 422 7.33 8.14 -6.48
C PRO A 422 6.53 6.85 -6.55
N SER A 423 5.34 6.90 -7.16
CA SER A 423 4.51 5.73 -7.38
C SER A 423 5.05 4.85 -8.50
N ASN A 424 5.05 3.53 -8.32
CA ASN A 424 5.33 2.54 -9.37
C ASN A 424 4.05 2.11 -10.13
N ALA A 425 2.93 2.72 -9.82
CA ALA A 425 1.63 2.36 -10.39
C ALA A 425 1.61 2.46 -11.92
N GLY A 426 1.05 1.45 -12.55
CA GLY A 426 1.01 1.34 -14.00
C GLY A 426 2.34 1.00 -14.65
N GLY A 427 3.38 0.66 -13.87
CA GLY A 427 4.71 0.30 -14.32
C GLY A 427 5.58 1.48 -14.76
N LEU A 428 6.88 1.24 -14.86
CA LEU A 428 7.89 2.28 -15.10
C LEU A 428 8.52 2.23 -16.52
N LEU A 429 8.10 1.29 -17.37
CA LEU A 429 8.74 1.07 -18.67
C LEU A 429 8.67 2.29 -19.61
N ASP A 430 7.62 3.07 -19.54
CA ASP A 430 7.36 4.23 -20.39
C ASP A 430 7.43 5.58 -19.65
N THR A 431 7.93 5.58 -18.40
CA THR A 431 8.12 6.79 -17.62
C THR A 431 9.48 7.46 -17.83
N GLY A 432 10.38 6.81 -18.57
CA GLY A 432 11.74 7.30 -18.80
C GLY A 432 12.68 7.01 -17.65
N PHE A 433 13.44 8.02 -17.23
CA PHE A 433 14.34 7.89 -16.08
C PHE A 433 13.58 7.78 -14.76
N LEU A 434 14.26 7.22 -13.74
CA LEU A 434 13.72 6.99 -12.43
C LEU A 434 14.34 7.93 -11.40
N PHE A 435 13.66 8.14 -10.28
CA PHE A 435 13.90 9.21 -9.31
C PHE A 435 13.60 10.61 -9.85
N ARG A 436 13.38 11.56 -8.94
CA ARG A 436 13.03 12.96 -9.29
C ARG A 436 14.15 13.71 -10.00
N THR A 437 15.34 13.16 -10.02
CA THR A 437 16.55 13.74 -10.64
C THR A 437 17.13 12.87 -11.75
N ALA A 438 16.36 11.87 -12.22
CA ALA A 438 16.78 10.96 -13.28
C ALA A 438 18.09 10.23 -12.97
N ASP A 439 18.25 9.75 -11.75
CA ASP A 439 19.49 9.11 -11.28
C ASP A 439 19.63 7.66 -11.73
N ARG A 440 18.57 7.06 -12.24
CA ARG A 440 18.51 5.67 -12.71
C ARG A 440 17.86 5.62 -14.10
N ALA A 441 18.38 4.79 -14.99
CA ALA A 441 17.84 4.61 -16.33
C ALA A 441 16.80 3.49 -16.41
N GLN A 442 16.83 2.53 -15.49
CA GLN A 442 15.99 1.33 -15.49
C GLN A 442 15.84 0.76 -14.09
N VAL A 443 14.90 -0.16 -13.90
CA VAL A 443 14.63 -0.78 -12.59
C VAL A 443 15.82 -1.59 -12.08
N GLN A 444 16.56 -2.25 -12.95
CA GLN A 444 17.76 -3.01 -12.56
C GLN A 444 18.82 -2.14 -11.87
N ASP A 445 18.86 -0.83 -12.13
CA ASP A 445 19.77 0.11 -11.47
C ASP A 445 19.47 0.31 -9.98
N TYR A 446 18.38 -0.25 -9.48
CA TYR A 446 18.08 -0.34 -8.04
C TYR A 446 19.06 -1.23 -7.27
N TRP A 447 19.93 -2.01 -7.96
CA TRP A 447 21.03 -2.71 -7.30
C TRP A 447 21.78 -1.81 -6.32
N LYS A 448 22.02 -0.56 -6.72
CA LYS A 448 22.74 0.41 -5.89
C LYS A 448 21.94 0.87 -4.68
N THR A 449 20.62 1.01 -4.80
CA THR A 449 19.75 1.32 -3.68
C THR A 449 19.71 0.15 -2.69
N ILE A 450 19.63 -1.07 -3.20
CA ILE A 450 19.66 -2.30 -2.41
C ILE A 450 21.00 -2.41 -1.65
N ASP A 451 22.13 -2.28 -2.34
CA ASP A 451 23.47 -2.38 -1.74
C ASP A 451 23.77 -1.24 -0.75
N VAL A 452 23.55 0.01 -1.17
CA VAL A 452 24.01 1.18 -0.39
C VAL A 452 23.02 1.56 0.72
N GLU A 453 21.70 1.42 0.49
CA GLU A 453 20.70 1.99 1.36
C GLU A 453 19.93 0.94 2.16
N GLN A 454 19.69 -0.24 1.58
CA GLN A 454 18.99 -1.32 2.27
C GLN A 454 19.94 -2.31 2.95
N GLY A 455 21.24 -2.20 2.69
CA GLY A 455 22.26 -3.11 3.23
C GLY A 455 22.19 -4.52 2.66
N GLY A 456 21.65 -4.66 1.45
CA GLY A 456 21.69 -5.89 0.68
C GLY A 456 23.07 -6.12 0.03
N GLU A 457 23.20 -7.20 -0.72
CA GLU A 457 24.45 -7.61 -1.36
C GLU A 457 24.24 -7.80 -2.87
N PHE A 458 24.17 -6.70 -3.61
CA PHE A 458 24.06 -6.73 -5.07
C PHE A 458 25.24 -6.04 -5.72
N GLU A 459 25.79 -6.69 -6.74
CA GLU A 459 26.80 -6.12 -7.63
C GLU A 459 26.15 -5.20 -8.69
N PRO A 460 26.92 -4.27 -9.29
CA PRO A 460 26.44 -3.46 -10.40
C PRO A 460 25.81 -4.32 -11.50
N TYR A 461 24.60 -3.93 -11.96
CA TYR A 461 23.91 -4.67 -13.01
C TYR A 461 24.72 -4.61 -14.31
N ASP A 462 25.07 -5.77 -14.83
CA ASP A 462 25.73 -5.97 -16.11
C ASP A 462 25.07 -7.15 -16.83
N SER A 463 24.33 -6.88 -17.90
CA SER A 463 23.62 -7.90 -18.68
C SER A 463 24.55 -8.95 -19.31
N ASP A 464 25.84 -8.66 -19.39
CA ASP A 464 26.89 -9.53 -19.95
C ASP A 464 27.67 -10.28 -18.85
N SER A 465 27.26 -10.17 -17.57
CA SER A 465 27.95 -10.80 -16.45
C SER A 465 27.91 -12.33 -16.49
N ASP A 466 28.99 -12.93 -16.03
CA ASP A 466 29.11 -14.39 -15.88
C ASP A 466 28.39 -14.94 -14.60
N ASP A 467 27.87 -14.07 -13.71
CA ASP A 467 27.03 -14.47 -12.58
C ASP A 467 25.54 -14.15 -12.87
N PRO A 468 24.79 -15.11 -13.43
CA PRO A 468 23.43 -14.87 -13.85
C PRO A 468 22.45 -14.69 -12.67
N THR A 469 22.75 -15.23 -11.50
CA THR A 469 21.78 -15.32 -10.39
C THR A 469 21.31 -13.95 -9.87
N GLN A 470 22.21 -13.01 -9.64
CA GLN A 470 21.82 -11.67 -9.18
C GLN A 470 21.15 -10.85 -10.28
N HIS A 471 21.59 -11.02 -11.54
CA HIS A 471 21.00 -10.34 -12.70
C HIS A 471 19.58 -10.87 -12.96
N GLU A 472 19.37 -12.17 -12.87
CA GLU A 472 18.03 -12.78 -13.00
C GLU A 472 17.07 -12.20 -11.94
N LEU A 473 17.50 -12.05 -10.69
CA LEU A 473 16.68 -11.44 -9.65
C LEU A 473 16.29 -9.99 -9.95
N LEU A 474 17.22 -9.17 -10.45
CA LEU A 474 16.94 -7.78 -10.85
C LEU A 474 16.05 -7.69 -12.09
N ASP A 475 16.18 -8.63 -13.03
CA ASP A 475 15.31 -8.73 -14.20
C ASP A 475 13.89 -9.18 -13.81
N ASP A 476 13.75 -10.07 -12.83
CA ASP A 476 12.46 -10.50 -12.28
C ASP A 476 11.78 -9.34 -11.52
N LEU A 477 12.54 -8.59 -10.71
CA LEU A 477 12.05 -7.36 -10.07
C LEU A 477 11.56 -6.36 -11.11
N ALA A 478 12.36 -6.13 -12.16
CA ALA A 478 12.00 -5.22 -13.24
C ALA A 478 10.76 -5.70 -14.01
N ALA A 479 10.63 -7.01 -14.23
CA ALA A 479 9.44 -7.56 -14.86
C ALA A 479 8.18 -7.31 -14.01
N TYR A 480 8.24 -7.56 -12.71
CA TYR A 480 7.11 -7.29 -11.81
C TYR A 480 6.74 -5.81 -11.77
N VAL A 481 7.72 -4.93 -11.50
CA VAL A 481 7.49 -3.47 -11.41
C VAL A 481 6.91 -2.93 -12.72
N ASN A 482 7.43 -3.36 -13.87
CA ASN A 482 7.00 -2.84 -15.18
C ASN A 482 5.67 -3.41 -15.67
N TYR A 483 5.34 -4.65 -15.32
CA TYR A 483 4.23 -5.35 -15.96
C TYR A 483 3.12 -5.83 -15.02
N ALA A 484 3.35 -5.92 -13.70
CA ALA A 484 2.38 -6.48 -12.77
C ALA A 484 1.82 -5.47 -11.74
N ILE A 485 2.48 -4.34 -11.49
CA ILE A 485 1.88 -3.28 -10.65
C ILE A 485 0.81 -2.56 -11.45
N PRO A 486 -0.47 -2.64 -11.05
CA PRO A 486 -1.56 -2.09 -11.84
C PRO A 486 -1.63 -0.56 -11.76
N THR A 487 -2.17 0.06 -12.80
CA THR A 487 -2.59 1.46 -12.73
C THR A 487 -3.78 1.57 -11.76
N PRO A 488 -3.82 2.57 -10.86
CA PRO A 488 -4.97 2.81 -10.02
C PRO A 488 -6.25 3.02 -10.83
N VAL A 489 -7.37 2.64 -10.26
CA VAL A 489 -8.67 2.99 -10.85
C VAL A 489 -8.94 4.46 -10.51
N PRO A 490 -9.25 5.33 -11.48
CA PRO A 490 -9.57 6.73 -11.17
C PRO A 490 -10.74 6.85 -10.19
N PRO A 491 -10.78 7.88 -9.33
CA PRO A 491 -11.94 8.12 -8.45
C PRO A 491 -13.26 8.15 -9.22
N SER A 492 -14.32 7.61 -8.66
CA SER A 492 -15.64 7.58 -9.29
C SER A 492 -16.48 8.83 -8.98
N THR A 493 -16.00 9.66 -8.06
CA THR A 493 -16.61 10.93 -7.64
C THR A 493 -15.61 12.09 -7.74
N ASP A 494 -16.11 13.31 -7.81
CA ASP A 494 -15.29 14.51 -7.65
C ASP A 494 -14.83 14.69 -6.19
N LEU A 495 -13.96 15.68 -5.94
CA LEU A 495 -13.47 16.01 -4.59
C LEU A 495 -14.58 16.36 -3.59
N THR A 496 -15.78 16.72 -4.05
CA THR A 496 -16.91 17.05 -3.19
C THR A 496 -17.84 15.86 -2.94
N HIS A 497 -17.61 14.73 -3.55
CA HIS A 497 -18.46 13.52 -3.57
C HIS A 497 -19.89 13.78 -4.11
N GLN A 498 -20.07 14.83 -4.92
CA GLN A 498 -21.38 15.24 -5.45
C GLN A 498 -21.53 15.00 -6.95
N VAL A 499 -20.41 14.98 -7.70
CA VAL A 499 -20.41 14.80 -9.16
C VAL A 499 -19.87 13.42 -9.50
N GLN A 500 -20.64 12.66 -10.28
CA GLN A 500 -20.30 11.30 -10.70
C GLN A 500 -20.82 11.00 -12.10
N GLY A 501 -20.44 9.87 -12.66
CA GLY A 501 -20.93 9.36 -13.94
C GLY A 501 -20.65 10.30 -15.10
N GLU A 502 -21.67 10.54 -15.94
CA GLU A 502 -21.53 11.38 -17.16
C GLU A 502 -21.13 12.83 -16.85
N ALA A 503 -21.60 13.38 -15.72
CA ALA A 503 -21.26 14.75 -15.33
C ALA A 503 -19.78 14.86 -14.94
N LEU A 504 -19.22 13.87 -14.24
CA LEU A 504 -17.80 13.81 -13.91
C LEU A 504 -16.96 13.61 -15.18
N ALA A 505 -17.40 12.75 -16.10
CA ALA A 505 -16.72 12.55 -17.38
C ALA A 505 -16.66 13.86 -18.20
N ALA A 506 -17.76 14.63 -18.22
CA ALA A 506 -17.79 15.93 -18.89
C ALA A 506 -16.85 16.95 -18.22
N LEU A 507 -16.80 16.97 -16.88
CA LEU A 507 -15.89 17.84 -16.12
C LEU A 507 -14.42 17.50 -16.42
N ARG A 508 -14.06 16.23 -16.47
CA ARG A 508 -12.72 15.75 -16.82
C ARG A 508 -12.34 16.09 -18.27
N ALA A 509 -13.28 15.98 -19.21
CA ALA A 509 -13.05 16.39 -20.61
C ALA A 509 -12.81 17.90 -20.73
N GLN A 510 -13.51 18.73 -19.94
CA GLN A 510 -13.20 20.16 -19.82
C GLN A 510 -11.78 20.37 -19.26
N GLY A 511 -11.42 19.63 -18.22
CA GLY A 511 -10.09 19.70 -17.61
C GLY A 511 -8.96 19.33 -18.56
N GLU A 512 -9.17 18.33 -19.44
CA GLU A 512 -8.21 18.00 -20.49
C GLU A 512 -8.02 19.16 -21.47
N ALA A 513 -9.10 19.83 -21.86
CA ALA A 513 -8.99 21.03 -22.71
C ALA A 513 -8.24 22.17 -22.01
N VAL A 514 -8.43 22.35 -20.70
CA VAL A 514 -7.69 23.33 -19.90
C VAL A 514 -6.21 22.95 -19.82
N PHE A 515 -5.87 21.68 -19.64
CA PHE A 515 -4.51 21.16 -19.62
C PHE A 515 -3.75 21.51 -20.92
N GLU A 516 -4.40 21.32 -22.07
CA GLU A 516 -3.86 21.68 -23.36
C GLU A 516 -3.67 23.21 -23.49
N LEU A 517 -4.69 24.01 -23.13
CA LEU A 517 -4.64 25.46 -23.21
C LEU A 517 -3.60 26.10 -22.28
N ALA A 518 -3.36 25.50 -21.13
CA ALA A 518 -2.36 25.95 -20.15
C ALA A 518 -0.92 25.62 -20.54
N GLY A 519 -0.71 24.86 -21.63
CA GLY A 519 0.61 24.51 -22.12
C GLY A 519 1.30 23.36 -21.38
N CYS A 520 0.58 22.62 -20.53
CA CYS A 520 1.11 21.51 -19.78
C CYS A 520 1.75 20.40 -20.65
N PRO A 521 1.22 20.13 -21.90
CA PRO A 521 1.84 19.14 -22.78
C PRO A 521 3.23 19.50 -23.30
N SER A 522 3.75 20.69 -23.00
CA SER A 522 5.15 21.02 -23.35
C SER A 522 6.17 20.11 -22.65
N CYS A 523 5.86 19.67 -21.42
CA CYS A 523 6.64 18.72 -20.64
C CYS A 523 5.87 17.40 -20.41
N HIS A 524 4.55 17.47 -20.19
CA HIS A 524 3.71 16.31 -19.89
C HIS A 524 2.99 15.78 -21.13
N TYR A 525 3.70 15.08 -22.02
CA TYR A 525 3.15 14.53 -23.26
C TYR A 525 3.25 13.00 -23.33
N GLY A 526 2.63 12.41 -24.35
CA GLY A 526 2.61 10.97 -24.54
C GLY A 526 1.74 10.21 -23.54
N PRO A 527 1.75 8.87 -23.57
CA PRO A 527 0.89 8.04 -22.70
C PRO A 527 1.19 8.16 -21.22
N ALA A 528 2.45 8.32 -20.84
CA ALA A 528 2.87 8.50 -19.45
C ALA A 528 2.81 9.96 -18.98
N ARG A 529 2.51 10.92 -19.87
CA ARG A 529 2.50 12.35 -19.55
C ARG A 529 3.84 12.82 -18.96
N THR A 530 4.95 12.52 -19.66
CA THR A 530 6.32 12.94 -19.28
C THR A 530 7.17 13.15 -20.53
N ASP A 531 8.17 14.01 -20.44
CA ASP A 531 9.24 14.14 -21.44
C ASP A 531 10.53 13.41 -21.03
N SER A 532 10.51 12.73 -19.90
CA SER A 532 11.62 11.95 -19.39
C SER A 532 12.03 10.84 -20.36
N GLY A 533 13.33 10.69 -20.57
CA GLY A 533 13.93 9.59 -21.35
C GLY A 533 13.59 9.52 -22.84
N GLN A 534 12.68 10.35 -23.32
CA GLN A 534 12.17 10.25 -24.69
C GLN A 534 12.93 11.10 -25.70
N GLY A 535 13.91 11.91 -25.24
CA GLY A 535 14.67 12.78 -26.15
C GLY A 535 13.75 13.41 -27.17
N ASN A 536 12.83 14.29 -26.77
CA ASN A 536 11.94 14.93 -27.74
C ASN A 536 12.80 15.71 -28.77
N PRO A 537 12.94 15.24 -30.00
CA PRO A 537 13.77 15.92 -31.00
C PRO A 537 13.25 17.29 -31.39
N THR A 538 12.05 17.67 -30.92
CA THR A 538 11.41 18.95 -31.20
C THR A 538 11.40 19.88 -29.97
N LEU A 539 12.03 19.49 -28.85
CA LEU A 539 12.04 20.33 -27.66
C LEU A 539 12.88 21.59 -27.94
N ASP A 540 12.21 22.73 -27.97
CA ASP A 540 12.88 24.01 -28.02
C ASP A 540 13.44 24.33 -26.63
N LEU A 541 14.72 24.02 -26.42
CA LEU A 541 15.42 24.32 -25.16
C LEU A 541 15.57 25.82 -24.90
N SER A 542 15.06 26.70 -25.81
CA SER A 542 14.93 28.15 -25.60
C SER A 542 13.64 28.56 -24.90
N GLY A 543 12.84 27.58 -24.46
CA GLY A 543 11.57 27.78 -23.75
C GLY A 543 11.71 28.47 -22.37
N PRO A 544 10.60 28.74 -21.69
CA PRO A 544 10.58 29.56 -20.47
C PRO A 544 11.26 28.88 -19.27
N LEU A 545 11.41 27.58 -19.31
CA LEU A 545 12.08 26.82 -18.26
C LEU A 545 13.59 26.85 -18.47
N VAL A 546 14.34 26.96 -17.40
CA VAL A 546 15.77 26.68 -17.41
C VAL A 546 15.92 25.16 -17.56
N SER A 547 15.89 24.71 -18.82
CA SER A 547 16.10 23.30 -19.15
C SER A 547 17.59 23.03 -19.27
N THR A 548 18.04 22.01 -18.56
CA THR A 548 19.45 21.59 -18.60
C THR A 548 19.52 20.21 -19.25
N LEU A 549 20.12 20.16 -20.44
CA LEU A 549 20.53 18.88 -21.04
C LEU A 549 21.83 18.46 -20.37
N THR A 550 21.77 17.41 -19.56
CA THR A 550 22.98 16.88 -18.89
C THR A 550 23.85 16.10 -19.85
N PRO A 551 25.15 15.87 -19.54
CA PRO A 551 25.92 14.83 -20.19
C PRO A 551 25.17 13.48 -20.05
N GLY A 552 24.93 12.80 -21.16
CA GLY A 552 24.11 11.58 -21.20
C GLY A 552 22.68 11.80 -21.75
N GLY A 553 22.29 13.05 -22.08
CA GLY A 553 21.05 13.35 -22.79
C GLY A 553 19.80 13.40 -21.92
N VAL A 554 19.94 13.51 -20.58
CA VAL A 554 18.82 13.67 -19.64
C VAL A 554 18.36 15.11 -19.62
N LEU A 555 17.07 15.33 -19.83
CA LEU A 555 16.45 16.64 -19.77
C LEU A 555 15.87 16.87 -18.37
N LEU A 556 16.32 17.93 -17.71
CA LEU A 556 15.85 18.33 -16.38
C LEU A 556 15.33 19.76 -16.41
N HIS A 557 14.35 20.06 -15.57
CA HIS A 557 13.67 21.36 -15.52
C HIS A 557 13.77 21.98 -14.14
N ASP A 558 14.12 23.27 -14.10
CA ASP A 558 13.94 24.09 -12.89
C ASP A 558 12.55 24.74 -12.96
N VAL A 559 11.61 24.20 -12.19
CA VAL A 559 10.24 24.69 -12.12
C VAL A 559 10.01 25.63 -10.92
N GLY A 560 11.10 26.10 -10.29
CA GLY A 560 11.04 27.04 -9.18
C GLY A 560 10.66 26.42 -7.83
N THR A 561 10.76 25.11 -7.69
CA THR A 561 10.42 24.37 -6.46
C THR A 561 11.64 23.98 -5.62
N CYS A 562 12.84 24.43 -6.02
CA CYS A 562 14.09 24.11 -5.36
C CYS A 562 14.14 24.56 -3.90
N VAL A 563 14.52 23.66 -3.01
CA VAL A 563 14.80 23.95 -1.60
C VAL A 563 16.22 24.49 -1.47
N THR A 564 16.37 25.83 -1.36
CA THR A 564 17.68 26.49 -1.34
C THR A 564 18.19 26.82 0.06
N SER A 565 17.40 26.56 1.11
CA SER A 565 17.72 26.90 2.50
C SER A 565 17.07 25.91 3.46
N GLY A 566 17.49 25.94 4.71
CA GLY A 566 17.01 25.01 5.72
C GLY A 566 18.01 23.90 6.02
N PRO A 567 17.63 22.91 6.82
CA PRO A 567 18.56 21.84 7.25
C PRO A 567 18.91 20.84 6.12
N TRP A 568 18.08 20.74 5.09
CA TRP A 568 18.23 19.77 3.98
C TRP A 568 17.93 20.43 2.63
N PRO A 569 18.83 21.32 2.13
CA PRO A 569 18.65 21.94 0.82
C PRO A 569 18.95 20.94 -0.30
N ASP A 570 18.36 21.18 -1.47
CA ASP A 570 18.78 20.53 -2.71
C ASP A 570 20.22 20.88 -3.04
N VAL A 571 21.01 19.88 -3.39
CA VAL A 571 22.42 20.04 -3.71
C VAL A 571 22.78 19.33 -5.02
N VAL A 572 23.88 19.75 -5.63
CA VAL A 572 24.48 19.02 -6.76
C VAL A 572 24.87 17.63 -6.28
N HIS A 573 24.48 16.63 -7.02
CA HIS A 573 24.85 15.23 -6.75
C HIS A 573 25.21 14.50 -8.05
N PHE A 574 25.42 13.20 -7.97
CA PHE A 574 25.83 12.39 -9.11
C PHE A 574 24.89 11.21 -9.28
N ASP A 575 24.55 10.91 -10.54
CA ASP A 575 23.78 9.72 -10.87
C ASP A 575 24.58 8.42 -10.66
N ILE A 576 23.98 7.30 -11.07
CA ILE A 576 24.62 5.99 -10.95
C ILE A 576 25.92 5.87 -11.75
N ASP A 577 26.02 6.58 -12.87
CA ASP A 577 27.18 6.59 -13.77
C ASP A 577 28.22 7.68 -13.41
N GLY A 578 28.00 8.40 -12.30
CA GLY A 578 28.87 9.49 -11.87
C GLY A 578 28.71 10.78 -12.67
N GLN A 579 27.59 10.95 -13.40
CA GLN A 579 27.31 12.19 -14.10
C GLN A 579 26.65 13.21 -13.16
N PRO A 580 27.04 14.50 -13.23
CA PRO A 580 26.50 15.51 -12.33
C PRO A 580 25.03 15.82 -12.64
N ARG A 581 24.24 15.94 -11.58
CA ARG A 581 22.86 16.41 -11.57
C ARG A 581 22.78 17.77 -10.87
N PRO A 582 22.19 18.80 -11.50
CA PRO A 582 22.02 20.13 -10.88
C PRO A 582 21.12 20.05 -9.65
N ALA A 583 21.37 20.92 -8.66
CA ALA A 583 20.60 20.94 -7.41
C ALA A 583 19.12 21.27 -7.60
N CYS A 584 18.79 22.15 -8.55
CA CYS A 584 17.45 22.72 -8.70
C CYS A 584 16.76 22.31 -10.02
N ALA A 585 17.18 21.23 -10.62
CA ALA A 585 16.57 20.75 -11.85
C ALA A 585 16.11 19.31 -11.68
N PHE A 586 14.86 19.06 -12.05
CA PHE A 586 14.17 17.81 -11.81
C PHE A 586 13.64 17.20 -13.11
N ASP A 587 13.55 15.89 -13.12
CA ASP A 587 12.93 15.12 -14.19
C ASP A 587 11.40 15.33 -14.16
N THR A 588 10.78 15.35 -15.34
CA THR A 588 9.32 15.47 -15.44
C THR A 588 8.68 14.17 -15.01
N PRO A 589 7.93 14.14 -13.87
CA PRO A 589 7.29 12.92 -13.43
C PRO A 589 6.16 12.51 -14.35
N ALA A 590 5.94 11.20 -14.50
CA ALA A 590 4.71 10.69 -15.08
C ALA A 590 3.49 11.12 -14.25
N LEU A 591 2.37 11.41 -14.90
CA LEU A 591 1.15 11.85 -14.22
C LEU A 591 0.16 10.71 -13.93
N ARG A 592 0.65 9.48 -13.80
CA ARG A 592 -0.20 8.32 -13.46
C ARG A 592 -0.47 8.24 -11.97
N GLY A 593 -1.74 7.97 -11.62
CA GLY A 593 -2.13 7.75 -10.24
C GLY A 593 -1.97 8.97 -9.35
N LEU A 594 -2.12 10.17 -9.90
CA LEU A 594 -1.97 11.42 -9.13
C LEU A 594 -2.90 11.51 -7.94
N ALA A 595 -4.11 10.94 -8.01
CA ALA A 595 -5.03 10.94 -6.87
C ALA A 595 -4.43 10.31 -5.60
N ASP A 596 -3.48 9.36 -5.76
CA ASP A 596 -2.83 8.65 -4.67
C ASP A 596 -1.46 9.22 -4.26
N SER A 597 -0.92 10.21 -5.02
CA SER A 597 0.49 10.60 -4.92
C SER A 597 0.78 11.75 -3.96
N ALA A 598 -0.23 12.33 -3.28
CA ALA A 598 0.03 13.41 -2.32
C ALA A 598 0.90 12.93 -1.14
N PRO A 599 1.80 13.77 -0.59
CA PRO A 599 2.10 15.13 -1.00
C PRO A 599 2.83 15.21 -2.34
N TYR A 600 2.71 16.33 -3.05
CA TYR A 600 3.25 16.53 -4.39
C TYR A 600 4.51 17.39 -4.39
N LEU A 601 5.13 17.49 -5.58
CA LEU A 601 6.45 18.03 -5.83
C LEU A 601 7.55 17.13 -5.23
N HIS A 602 8.80 17.38 -5.60
CA HIS A 602 9.91 16.54 -5.16
C HIS A 602 10.15 16.58 -3.64
N ASP A 603 9.73 17.66 -3.00
CA ASP A 603 9.93 17.95 -1.59
C ASP A 603 8.65 17.80 -0.74
N GLY A 604 7.54 17.36 -1.36
CA GLY A 604 6.26 17.20 -0.68
C GLY A 604 5.63 18.51 -0.21
N SER A 605 6.05 19.66 -0.75
CA SER A 605 5.58 20.99 -0.29
C SER A 605 4.15 21.31 -0.71
N ALA A 606 3.59 20.62 -1.68
CA ALA A 606 2.22 20.77 -2.12
C ALA A 606 1.32 19.65 -1.55
N ALA A 607 0.36 20.00 -0.73
CA ALA A 607 -0.54 19.05 -0.07
C ALA A 607 -1.64 18.53 -1.02
N SER A 608 -1.98 19.29 -2.05
CA SER A 608 -3.03 18.99 -3.02
C SER A 608 -2.57 19.26 -4.44
N ILE A 609 -3.30 18.72 -5.44
CA ILE A 609 -3.06 19.06 -6.85
C ILE A 609 -3.26 20.54 -7.11
N GLN A 610 -4.21 21.17 -6.42
CA GLN A 610 -4.44 22.61 -6.50
C GLN A 610 -3.19 23.41 -6.11
N ASP A 611 -2.46 22.97 -5.08
CA ASP A 611 -1.23 23.63 -4.61
C ASP A 611 -0.07 23.53 -5.61
N VAL A 612 -0.10 22.54 -6.50
CA VAL A 612 0.89 22.35 -7.58
C VAL A 612 0.67 23.36 -8.72
N LEU A 613 -0.57 23.71 -9.02
CA LEU A 613 -0.93 24.46 -10.23
C LEU A 613 -0.21 25.80 -10.38
N PRO A 614 -0.02 26.63 -9.35
CA PRO A 614 0.68 27.92 -9.51
C PRO A 614 2.12 27.75 -10.03
N ALA A 615 2.87 26.79 -9.52
CA ALA A 615 4.24 26.53 -9.97
C ALA A 615 4.26 26.02 -11.42
N MET A 616 3.36 25.08 -11.76
CA MET A 616 3.30 24.49 -13.10
C MET A 616 2.81 25.51 -14.15
N LEU A 617 1.84 26.35 -13.84
CA LEU A 617 1.38 27.43 -14.72
C LEU A 617 2.47 28.46 -14.97
N GLN A 618 3.27 28.78 -13.94
CA GLN A 618 4.43 29.67 -14.09
C GLN A 618 5.49 29.02 -14.99
N ALA A 619 5.74 27.73 -14.81
CA ALA A 619 6.73 26.98 -15.56
C ALA A 619 6.34 26.80 -17.04
N SER A 620 5.05 26.62 -17.35
CA SER A 620 4.54 26.46 -18.72
C SER A 620 4.40 27.77 -19.50
N ALA A 621 4.57 28.94 -18.84
CA ALA A 621 4.43 30.24 -19.50
C ALA A 621 5.59 30.51 -20.46
N ALA A 622 5.30 30.95 -21.70
CA ALA A 622 6.35 31.33 -22.64
C ALA A 622 7.19 32.53 -22.12
N PRO A 623 8.49 32.62 -22.46
CA PRO A 623 9.34 33.71 -21.98
C PRO A 623 8.77 35.09 -22.21
N GLY A 624 8.62 35.87 -21.12
CA GLY A 624 8.09 37.21 -21.18
C GLY A 624 6.56 37.33 -21.22
N ASN A 625 5.85 36.20 -21.23
CA ASN A 625 4.39 36.17 -21.11
C ASN A 625 3.96 35.88 -19.66
N PRO A 626 2.83 36.42 -19.19
CA PRO A 626 2.28 35.98 -17.93
C PRO A 626 1.81 34.52 -18.00
N PRO A 627 1.79 33.78 -16.88
CA PRO A 627 1.19 32.46 -16.83
C PRO A 627 -0.30 32.50 -17.22
N ALA A 628 -0.82 31.36 -17.67
CA ALA A 628 -2.24 31.23 -17.96
C ALA A 628 -3.05 31.54 -16.69
N THR A 629 -4.13 32.28 -16.86
CA THR A 629 -5.05 32.58 -15.76
C THR A 629 -6.27 31.69 -15.91
N LEU A 630 -6.48 30.81 -14.93
CA LEU A 630 -7.63 29.92 -14.87
C LEU A 630 -8.79 30.59 -14.14
N THR A 631 -10.00 30.31 -14.55
CA THR A 631 -11.19 30.55 -13.72
C THR A 631 -11.28 29.47 -12.64
N ALA A 632 -12.08 29.67 -11.60
CA ALA A 632 -12.32 28.65 -10.59
C ALA A 632 -12.91 27.36 -11.17
N ASP A 633 -13.76 27.49 -12.19
CA ASP A 633 -14.36 26.35 -12.88
C ASP A 633 -13.30 25.59 -13.73
N ASP A 634 -12.38 26.32 -14.39
CA ASP A 634 -11.28 25.71 -15.14
C ASP A 634 -10.31 24.99 -14.20
N GLU A 635 -9.99 25.59 -13.04
CA GLU A 635 -9.14 24.97 -12.03
C GLU A 635 -9.76 23.67 -11.50
N THR A 636 -11.05 23.70 -11.15
CA THR A 636 -11.79 22.50 -10.71
C THR A 636 -11.77 21.42 -11.78
N ALA A 637 -12.05 21.76 -13.02
CA ALA A 637 -12.04 20.83 -14.13
C ALA A 637 -10.64 20.23 -14.37
N LEU A 638 -9.59 21.04 -14.33
CA LEU A 638 -8.21 20.61 -14.49
C LEU A 638 -7.79 19.63 -13.39
N VAL A 639 -8.15 19.91 -12.14
CA VAL A 639 -7.87 19.03 -11.00
C VAL A 639 -8.56 17.69 -11.18
N GLU A 640 -9.83 17.65 -11.57
CA GLU A 640 -10.56 16.40 -11.80
C GLU A 640 -10.00 15.60 -13.00
N TYR A 641 -9.52 16.29 -14.03
CA TYR A 641 -8.78 15.61 -15.10
C TYR A 641 -7.49 14.99 -14.59
N LEU A 642 -6.66 15.73 -13.85
CA LEU A 642 -5.40 15.23 -13.28
C LEU A 642 -5.63 14.05 -12.32
N ARG A 643 -6.69 14.09 -11.52
CA ARG A 643 -7.10 12.96 -10.66
C ARG A 643 -7.50 11.71 -11.46
N SER A 644 -7.84 11.86 -12.72
CA SER A 644 -8.25 10.74 -13.58
C SER A 644 -7.09 10.07 -14.33
N LEU A 645 -5.87 10.62 -14.25
CA LEU A 645 -4.67 10.09 -14.87
C LEU A 645 -4.00 9.06 -13.93
#